data_2d0504091ebefb4911b8accc92ecba0b
#
_entry.id   2d0504091ebefb4911b8accc92ecba0b
#
_cell.length_a   1.000
_cell.length_b   1.000
_cell.length_c   1.000
_cell.angle_alpha   90.00
_cell.angle_beta   90.00
_cell.angle_gamma   90.00
#
_symmetry.space_group_name_H-M   'P 1'
#
loop_
_entity.id
_entity.type
_entity.pdbx_description
1 polymer ?
#
loop_
_entity_poly.entity_id
_entity_poly.type
_entity_poly.pdbx_seq_one_letter_code
_entity_poly.pdbx_strand_id
1 'polypeptide(L)'
;MDGKEGTGGGMMINGVTGDVIFRNNRADAGDKASEWNGNFGAVYSGQDMDIFNVQGDLRFEGNHASNSAGAFGVSGSLNLDNVGSITFIDNHADKNYAVGWITKDWNVTNTGDITISGNSAGGQIGGVAVFGNTTFSNNGDITVEGNTTASSNGALRLSGTFSVTDAGNISISGNRAGHYNGAIEVDGDASFTRTGNINLDNNTAGYHYGVGQFHGDLAFSNTGDISISRNKSTDYGYGALLVDGRTSFVNTGKVTISGNSAKWDVGALQAANGLEFINNRGGVLIENNAVDGTAGAMLLYYKDAVFSADQGDIIVKGNTEKRGGNNPILNSLVFATNGTSSMDSVVLRAQEGRTVTFYDPFRNEEDGAEYDNIVYDFNKSEGVDTTPYGGTAPEFTGTIRFSGAEADRLITQAAGESEQDWQNRLAESKYFNVSGKTTLYDGTLILEDGVTYGSSDLTKDSSFTIDKGVLEITGNSSVNSKAIVFNEGVTLRAGRGATFRGDTIDFSKGVIFDLRPFMDDYSSGLSIEQANSHTLGGLMGVADTLDDYAHERWATKQRFLALSYTDGTEGNRTGDFDDIYSTATGTNVVDSPYTYEGYWTKEWEDTDGDGIDDQLYAVWNPTSGIEDILPELAGADIGNSMWSSASNMKSVSNAALGKVGITRFLLGPKNNFWVNGLGDFTYHATRNGIDGYDYNGGGYAVGADRRFTPNTILGAAFGNLYGKNKSRTWISEVDQTSYVALLYGAWRRQMSPGNMLNIQGTLGYGWTRNKLDSYYSGGSSNGKWENRMGFATLQATWDHNLNKGWTLSPFLGIEYTQVNQNSFTETGYDPRHFDRGDLKNLSLPVGVGISKSVQFSNGVLWVNSLAVSYVPDVVRDNPETRARRLMNDFSWTARGSRPDRNAVRVNYNSTVVINPRWTAYGGYEFEGRSKSTYHRVNAGVSYAF
;
A
#
# COMPACT_ATOMS: atom_id res chain seq x y z
N MET A 1 -22.45 61.30 -0.24
CA MET A 1 -23.86 61.29 -0.76
C MET A 1 -24.77 61.38 0.43
N ASP A 2 -25.62 62.46 0.48
CA ASP A 2 -26.55 62.64 1.58
C ASP A 2 -27.63 61.55 1.55
N GLY A 3 -27.68 60.73 2.60
CA GLY A 3 -28.64 59.63 2.76
C GLY A 3 -30.06 60.13 2.93
N LYS A 4 -30.74 60.32 1.83
CA LYS A 4 -32.21 60.30 1.82
C LYS A 4 -32.64 58.94 1.30
N GLU A 5 -33.64 58.33 2.00
CA GLU A 5 -34.32 57.13 1.52
C GLU A 5 -34.86 57.40 0.09
N GLY A 6 -34.02 57.09 -0.88
CA GLY A 6 -34.40 56.95 -2.27
C GLY A 6 -34.16 55.50 -2.60
N THR A 7 -35.05 54.90 -3.34
CA THR A 7 -34.85 53.60 -3.99
C THR A 7 -33.57 53.69 -4.78
N GLY A 8 -32.44 53.37 -4.12
CA GLY A 8 -31.11 53.36 -4.73
C GLY A 8 -31.10 52.43 -5.92
N GLY A 9 -30.58 52.90 -7.05
CA GLY A 9 -30.41 52.05 -8.23
C GLY A 9 -29.38 50.94 -7.99
N GLY A 10 -29.39 49.93 -8.83
CA GLY A 10 -28.34 48.90 -8.86
C GLY A 10 -26.99 49.50 -9.32
N MET A 11 -25.92 48.87 -8.98
CA MET A 11 -24.57 49.23 -9.42
C MET A 11 -24.06 48.22 -10.46
N MET A 12 -23.56 48.70 -11.60
CA MET A 12 -22.96 47.84 -12.61
C MET A 12 -21.56 48.35 -12.99
N ILE A 13 -20.59 47.47 -12.98
CA ILE A 13 -19.22 47.65 -13.50
C ILE A 13 -18.97 46.56 -14.52
N ASN A 14 -18.65 46.94 -15.78
CA ASN A 14 -18.46 45.97 -16.86
C ASN A 14 -17.37 46.42 -17.82
N GLY A 15 -16.52 45.47 -18.26
CA GLY A 15 -15.53 45.69 -19.33
C GLY A 15 -14.33 46.53 -18.89
N VAL A 16 -13.82 46.37 -17.67
CA VAL A 16 -12.66 47.10 -17.15
C VAL A 16 -11.39 46.34 -17.48
N THR A 17 -10.39 47.02 -18.09
CA THR A 17 -9.09 46.38 -18.46
C THR A 17 -8.05 46.41 -17.35
N GLY A 18 -8.28 47.19 -16.27
CA GLY A 18 -7.41 47.27 -15.10
C GLY A 18 -8.14 46.85 -13.83
N ASP A 19 -7.58 47.24 -12.71
CA ASP A 19 -8.18 46.94 -11.38
C ASP A 19 -9.36 47.85 -11.05
N VAL A 20 -10.26 47.33 -10.25
CA VAL A 20 -11.32 48.09 -9.60
C VAL A 20 -11.00 48.14 -8.09
N ILE A 21 -10.64 49.33 -7.60
CA ILE A 21 -10.12 49.46 -6.23
C ILE A 21 -10.98 50.43 -5.40
N PHE A 22 -11.49 49.97 -4.26
CA PHE A 22 -12.11 50.76 -3.22
C PHE A 22 -11.18 50.75 -2.00
N ARG A 23 -10.43 51.84 -1.75
CA ARG A 23 -9.38 51.85 -0.76
C ARG A 23 -9.45 53.00 0.20
N ASN A 24 -9.30 52.75 1.51
CA ASN A 24 -9.18 53.74 2.58
C ASN A 24 -10.37 54.74 2.62
N ASN A 25 -11.56 54.27 2.21
CA ASN A 25 -12.77 55.07 2.35
C ASN A 25 -13.24 54.99 3.80
N ARG A 26 -13.84 56.11 4.27
CA ARG A 26 -14.27 56.23 5.66
C ARG A 26 -15.64 56.84 5.77
N ALA A 27 -16.52 56.21 6.55
CA ALA A 27 -17.84 56.72 6.88
C ALA A 27 -17.96 56.86 8.39
N ASP A 28 -18.07 58.09 8.84
CA ASP A 28 -18.19 58.43 10.27
C ASP A 28 -19.66 58.92 10.56
N ALA A 29 -20.21 58.43 11.68
CA ALA A 29 -21.62 58.73 12.05
C ALA A 29 -21.87 60.16 12.46
N GLY A 30 -20.88 61.04 12.65
CA GLY A 30 -21.03 62.39 13.18
C GLY A 30 -21.86 62.45 14.49
N ASP A 31 -22.06 63.66 15.03
CA ASP A 31 -22.79 63.87 16.30
C ASP A 31 -24.32 63.61 16.22
N LYS A 32 -24.86 63.30 15.05
CA LYS A 32 -26.27 62.93 14.86
C LYS A 32 -26.36 61.46 14.46
N ALA A 33 -26.51 60.59 15.43
CA ALA A 33 -26.77 59.16 15.25
C ALA A 33 -28.20 58.95 14.68
N SER A 34 -28.41 59.17 13.41
CA SER A 34 -29.48 58.48 12.71
C SER A 34 -29.02 57.06 12.38
N GLU A 35 -29.91 56.09 12.40
CA GLU A 35 -29.61 54.66 12.22
C GLU A 35 -28.81 54.33 10.91
N TRP A 36 -28.69 55.27 10.00
CA TRP A 36 -28.07 55.13 8.68
C TRP A 36 -26.73 55.87 8.50
N ASN A 37 -26.33 56.74 9.43
CA ASN A 37 -25.07 57.47 9.33
C ASN A 37 -23.87 56.56 9.70
N GLY A 38 -22.84 56.59 8.91
CA GLY A 38 -21.62 55.79 9.12
C GLY A 38 -21.79 54.31 8.82
N ASN A 39 -22.76 53.90 8.02
CA ASN A 39 -23.06 52.48 7.77
C ASN A 39 -22.17 51.81 6.71
N PHE A 40 -21.69 52.56 5.70
CA PHE A 40 -20.96 51.96 4.55
C PHE A 40 -19.65 52.70 4.32
N GLY A 41 -18.53 52.03 4.51
CA GLY A 41 -17.23 52.66 4.38
C GLY A 41 -16.90 53.09 2.95
N ALA A 42 -17.22 52.30 1.95
CA ALA A 42 -16.91 52.62 0.53
C ALA A 42 -18.15 52.67 -0.39
N VAL A 43 -18.99 51.63 -0.42
CA VAL A 43 -20.05 51.51 -1.43
C VAL A 43 -21.36 51.00 -0.84
N TYR A 44 -22.49 51.56 -1.32
CA TYR A 44 -23.82 51.01 -1.10
C TYR A 44 -24.58 50.85 -2.40
N SER A 45 -25.16 49.69 -2.66
CA SER A 45 -26.12 49.46 -3.75
C SER A 45 -27.51 49.19 -3.18
N GLY A 46 -28.49 49.94 -3.59
CA GLY A 46 -29.89 49.81 -3.15
C GLY A 46 -30.63 48.66 -3.85
N GLN A 47 -30.03 48.04 -4.84
CA GLN A 47 -30.47 46.86 -5.57
C GLN A 47 -29.25 45.94 -5.80
N ASP A 48 -29.23 45.13 -6.88
CA ASP A 48 -28.12 44.27 -7.21
C ASP A 48 -26.84 45.06 -7.48
N MET A 49 -25.70 44.47 -7.14
CA MET A 49 -24.37 44.94 -7.52
C MET A 49 -23.75 43.91 -8.47
N ASP A 50 -23.58 44.34 -9.73
CA ASP A 50 -23.10 43.48 -10.82
C ASP A 50 -21.70 43.95 -11.28
N ILE A 51 -20.70 43.10 -11.17
CA ILE A 51 -19.31 43.40 -11.61
C ILE A 51 -18.86 42.26 -12.54
N PHE A 52 -18.68 42.61 -13.81
CA PHE A 52 -18.41 41.65 -14.87
C PHE A 52 -17.21 42.04 -15.74
N ASN A 53 -16.49 41.07 -16.26
CA ASN A 53 -15.42 41.26 -17.24
C ASN A 53 -14.37 42.29 -16.79
N VAL A 54 -13.86 42.13 -15.56
CA VAL A 54 -12.74 42.92 -15.03
C VAL A 54 -11.46 42.11 -15.26
N GLN A 55 -10.58 42.55 -16.17
CA GLN A 55 -9.35 41.85 -16.48
C GLN A 55 -8.33 41.91 -15.34
N GLY A 56 -8.36 42.97 -14.54
CA GLY A 56 -7.59 43.12 -13.31
C GLY A 56 -8.34 42.62 -12.09
N ASP A 57 -7.92 43.05 -10.93
CA ASP A 57 -8.47 42.66 -9.63
C ASP A 57 -9.58 43.58 -9.15
N LEU A 58 -10.51 43.00 -8.37
CA LEU A 58 -11.47 43.73 -7.57
C LEU A 58 -10.98 43.78 -6.12
N ARG A 59 -10.76 45.01 -5.59
CA ARG A 59 -10.15 45.17 -4.27
C ARG A 59 -10.94 46.12 -3.39
N PHE A 60 -11.25 45.68 -2.15
CA PHE A 60 -11.77 46.48 -1.06
C PHE A 60 -10.75 46.45 0.08
N GLU A 61 -10.00 47.54 0.27
CA GLU A 61 -8.84 47.58 1.14
C GLU A 61 -8.90 48.73 2.14
N GLY A 62 -8.75 48.44 3.45
CA GLY A 62 -8.62 49.43 4.50
C GLY A 62 -9.81 50.35 4.65
N ASN A 63 -11.01 49.96 4.24
CA ASN A 63 -12.19 50.79 4.36
C ASN A 63 -12.77 50.74 5.78
N HIS A 64 -13.35 51.82 6.27
CA HIS A 64 -13.82 51.95 7.63
C HIS A 64 -15.24 52.51 7.72
N ALA A 65 -16.07 51.88 8.56
CA ALA A 65 -17.40 52.37 8.93
C ALA A 65 -17.54 52.46 10.45
N SER A 66 -18.03 53.60 10.96
CA SER A 66 -18.27 53.76 12.39
C SER A 66 -19.52 53.00 12.91
N ASN A 67 -20.29 52.39 12.03
CA ASN A 67 -21.47 51.61 12.40
C ASN A 67 -21.45 50.19 11.79
N SER A 68 -21.85 50.00 10.53
CA SER A 68 -22.05 48.65 10.03
C SER A 68 -21.09 48.32 8.88
N ALA A 69 -21.02 48.05 7.89
CA ALA A 69 -20.30 47.63 6.72
C ALA A 69 -19.02 48.43 6.46
N GLY A 70 -17.89 47.96 6.87
CA GLY A 70 -16.58 48.57 6.64
C GLY A 70 -16.29 48.90 5.18
N ALA A 71 -16.70 48.06 4.24
CA ALA A 71 -16.54 48.29 2.83
C ALA A 71 -17.84 48.50 2.04
N PHE A 72 -18.77 47.53 2.05
CA PHE A 72 -19.96 47.65 1.19
C PHE A 72 -21.28 47.18 1.84
N GLY A 73 -22.42 47.64 1.28
CA GLY A 73 -23.74 47.08 1.53
C GLY A 73 -24.51 46.89 0.23
N VAL A 74 -25.18 45.74 0.07
CA VAL A 74 -25.98 45.43 -1.13
C VAL A 74 -27.36 44.98 -0.71
N SER A 75 -28.39 45.75 -1.09
CA SER A 75 -29.81 45.43 -0.81
C SER A 75 -30.40 44.41 -1.80
N GLY A 76 -29.67 43.99 -2.79
CA GLY A 76 -29.97 42.93 -3.75
C GLY A 76 -28.96 41.80 -3.67
N SER A 77 -28.68 41.19 -4.82
CA SER A 77 -27.61 40.19 -5.01
C SER A 77 -26.28 40.86 -5.36
N LEU A 78 -25.15 40.25 -4.94
CA LEU A 78 -23.82 40.59 -5.42
C LEU A 78 -23.38 39.53 -6.44
N ASN A 79 -23.25 39.97 -7.71
CA ASN A 79 -22.86 39.10 -8.82
C ASN A 79 -21.47 39.50 -9.34
N LEU A 80 -20.51 38.61 -9.25
CA LEU A 80 -19.14 38.79 -9.71
C LEU A 80 -18.84 37.72 -10.74
N ASP A 81 -18.56 38.08 -11.99
CA ASP A 81 -18.30 37.12 -13.05
C ASP A 81 -17.15 37.60 -13.96
N ASN A 82 -16.22 36.67 -14.21
CA ASN A 82 -15.03 36.94 -15.05
C ASN A 82 -14.21 38.14 -14.53
N VAL A 83 -13.79 38.07 -13.27
CA VAL A 83 -12.92 39.04 -12.57
C VAL A 83 -11.54 38.40 -12.35
N GLY A 84 -10.47 39.17 -12.42
CA GLY A 84 -9.09 38.67 -12.20
C GLY A 84 -8.99 37.98 -10.85
N SER A 85 -8.88 38.72 -9.77
CA SER A 85 -9.02 38.21 -8.39
C SER A 85 -9.93 39.14 -7.56
N ILE A 86 -10.39 38.62 -6.43
CA ILE A 86 -11.29 39.37 -5.52
C ILE A 86 -10.61 39.45 -4.15
N THR A 87 -10.44 40.67 -3.63
CA THR A 87 -9.75 40.86 -2.34
C THR A 87 -10.54 41.79 -1.44
N PHE A 88 -10.83 41.32 -0.21
CA PHE A 88 -11.38 42.09 0.89
C PHE A 88 -10.37 42.05 2.05
N ILE A 89 -9.60 43.09 2.22
CA ILE A 89 -8.50 43.12 3.18
C ILE A 89 -8.51 44.34 4.09
N ASP A 90 -8.23 44.10 5.39
CA ASP A 90 -8.07 45.14 6.41
C ASP A 90 -9.24 46.12 6.52
N ASN A 91 -10.47 45.69 6.16
CA ASN A 91 -11.67 46.53 6.33
C ASN A 91 -12.15 46.47 7.79
N HIS A 92 -12.68 47.56 8.29
CA HIS A 92 -13.07 47.70 9.67
C HIS A 92 -14.49 48.28 9.84
N ALA A 93 -15.27 47.72 10.77
CA ALA A 93 -16.50 48.32 11.27
C ALA A 93 -16.46 48.42 12.80
N ASP A 94 -16.78 49.58 13.36
CA ASP A 94 -16.80 49.76 14.81
C ASP A 94 -17.89 48.88 15.47
N LYS A 95 -18.93 48.44 14.72
CA LYS A 95 -20.00 47.59 15.24
C LYS A 95 -20.09 46.24 14.50
N ASN A 96 -20.78 46.14 13.34
CA ASN A 96 -21.29 44.86 12.89
C ASN A 96 -20.46 44.14 11.82
N TYR A 97 -20.39 44.53 10.59
CA TYR A 97 -19.86 43.80 9.45
C TYR A 97 -18.54 44.40 8.97
N ALA A 98 -17.42 43.74 9.19
CA ALA A 98 -16.15 44.35 8.85
C ALA A 98 -15.98 44.63 7.36
N VAL A 99 -16.41 43.72 6.50
CA VAL A 99 -16.44 43.90 5.05
C VAL A 99 -17.79 44.42 4.60
N GLY A 100 -18.87 43.66 4.82
CA GLY A 100 -20.15 44.08 4.35
C GLY A 100 -21.29 43.07 4.52
N TRP A 101 -22.43 43.42 3.96
CA TRP A 101 -23.63 42.59 3.94
C TRP A 101 -24.32 42.58 2.57
N ILE A 102 -24.98 41.46 2.26
CA ILE A 102 -25.69 41.18 1.01
C ILE A 102 -27.08 40.63 1.41
N THR A 103 -28.17 41.29 0.95
CA THR A 103 -29.52 40.89 1.40
C THR A 103 -30.07 39.68 0.66
N LYS A 104 -29.61 39.44 -0.56
CA LYS A 104 -29.96 38.26 -1.37
C LYS A 104 -28.74 37.39 -1.61
N ASP A 105 -28.50 36.94 -2.80
CA ASP A 105 -27.49 35.96 -3.16
C ASP A 105 -26.10 36.59 -3.38
N TRP A 106 -25.06 35.83 -3.07
CA TRP A 106 -23.70 36.16 -3.44
C TRP A 106 -23.20 35.13 -4.45
N ASN A 107 -23.06 35.56 -5.71
CA ASN A 107 -22.62 34.72 -6.80
C ASN A 107 -21.26 35.18 -7.28
N VAL A 108 -20.28 34.26 -7.29
CA VAL A 108 -18.94 34.51 -7.81
C VAL A 108 -18.60 33.39 -8.81
N THR A 109 -18.42 33.78 -10.07
CA THR A 109 -18.19 32.82 -11.14
C THR A 109 -17.00 33.19 -12.01
N ASN A 110 -16.28 32.22 -12.53
CA ASN A 110 -15.17 32.40 -13.49
C ASN A 110 -14.13 33.43 -13.05
N THR A 111 -13.79 33.46 -11.78
CA THR A 111 -12.83 34.44 -11.22
C THR A 111 -11.51 33.77 -10.84
N GLY A 112 -10.46 34.58 -10.66
CA GLY A 112 -9.23 34.14 -10.03
C GLY A 112 -9.41 33.88 -8.53
N ASP A 113 -8.40 34.19 -7.74
CA ASP A 113 -8.41 33.93 -6.32
C ASP A 113 -9.39 34.85 -5.57
N ILE A 114 -9.98 34.32 -4.48
CA ILE A 114 -10.86 35.06 -3.57
C ILE A 114 -10.19 35.14 -2.21
N THR A 115 -9.92 36.36 -1.72
CA THR A 115 -9.29 36.60 -0.44
C THR A 115 -10.13 37.46 0.47
N ILE A 116 -10.40 37.01 1.69
CA ILE A 116 -11.10 37.76 2.77
C ILE A 116 -10.17 37.71 3.99
N SER A 117 -9.34 38.73 4.21
CA SER A 117 -8.32 38.65 5.23
C SER A 117 -8.15 39.91 6.09
N GLY A 118 -7.76 39.69 7.37
CA GLY A 118 -7.41 40.77 8.28
C GLY A 118 -8.56 41.72 8.63
N ASN A 119 -9.80 41.42 8.29
CA ASN A 119 -10.94 42.30 8.51
C ASN A 119 -11.38 42.21 9.99
N SER A 120 -11.89 43.33 10.55
CA SER A 120 -12.23 43.37 11.96
C SER A 120 -13.54 44.14 12.24
N ALA A 121 -14.43 43.56 13.09
CA ALA A 121 -15.63 44.19 13.57
C ALA A 121 -15.66 44.27 15.12
N GLY A 122 -16.16 45.40 15.63
CA GLY A 122 -16.37 45.54 17.08
C GLY A 122 -17.58 44.77 17.62
N GLY A 123 -18.47 44.27 16.74
CA GLY A 123 -19.71 43.56 17.10
C GLY A 123 -19.81 42.16 16.49
N GLN A 124 -20.56 42.02 15.39
CA GLN A 124 -21.07 40.70 15.01
C GLN A 124 -20.20 39.86 14.07
N ILE A 125 -19.75 40.39 12.92
CA ILE A 125 -19.12 39.56 11.84
C ILE A 125 -17.81 40.20 11.35
N GLY A 126 -16.74 39.48 11.46
CA GLY A 126 -15.41 39.91 11.04
C GLY A 126 -15.19 40.03 9.52
N GLY A 127 -16.11 39.58 8.72
CA GLY A 127 -16.07 39.62 7.24
C GLY A 127 -17.42 39.98 6.62
N VAL A 128 -18.06 39.05 5.93
CA VAL A 128 -19.24 39.22 5.10
C VAL A 128 -20.45 38.50 5.69
N ALA A 129 -21.61 39.16 5.70
CA ALA A 129 -22.92 38.55 5.94
C ALA A 129 -23.70 38.44 4.65
N VAL A 130 -24.32 37.28 4.39
CA VAL A 130 -25.18 37.01 3.24
C VAL A 130 -26.50 36.45 3.74
N PHE A 131 -27.61 37.09 3.37
CA PHE A 131 -28.95 36.65 3.82
C PHE A 131 -29.63 35.71 2.81
N GLY A 132 -29.11 35.54 1.61
CA GLY A 132 -29.51 34.57 0.60
C GLY A 132 -28.48 33.46 0.43
N ASN A 133 -28.46 32.83 -0.74
CA ASN A 133 -27.52 31.77 -1.08
C ASN A 133 -26.14 32.32 -1.46
N THR A 134 -25.10 31.55 -1.21
CA THR A 134 -23.75 31.86 -1.61
C THR A 134 -23.25 30.79 -2.58
N THR A 135 -22.86 31.18 -3.80
CA THR A 135 -22.39 30.27 -4.83
C THR A 135 -21.06 30.75 -5.40
N PHE A 136 -20.03 29.93 -5.26
CA PHE A 136 -18.70 30.12 -5.87
C PHE A 136 -18.47 29.01 -6.88
N SER A 137 -18.22 29.35 -8.15
CA SER A 137 -18.09 28.36 -9.22
C SER A 137 -17.00 28.73 -10.21
N ASN A 138 -16.12 27.77 -10.51
CA ASN A 138 -15.01 27.93 -11.44
C ASN A 138 -14.06 29.10 -11.02
N ASN A 139 -13.57 29.04 -9.78
CA ASN A 139 -12.73 30.08 -9.20
C ASN A 139 -11.32 29.54 -8.89
N GLY A 140 -10.36 30.46 -8.70
CA GLY A 140 -9.04 30.17 -8.15
C GLY A 140 -9.10 29.71 -6.69
N ASP A 141 -8.04 29.95 -5.94
CA ASP A 141 -7.97 29.63 -4.51
C ASP A 141 -8.91 30.53 -3.69
N ILE A 142 -9.51 29.99 -2.62
CA ILE A 142 -10.37 30.73 -1.71
C ILE A 142 -9.70 30.82 -0.34
N THR A 143 -9.36 32.03 0.09
CA THR A 143 -8.69 32.28 1.38
C THR A 143 -9.53 33.17 2.29
N VAL A 144 -9.86 32.68 3.48
CA VAL A 144 -10.57 33.40 4.53
C VAL A 144 -9.73 33.34 5.81
N GLU A 145 -8.98 34.40 6.08
CA GLU A 145 -7.93 34.31 7.11
C GLU A 145 -7.84 35.53 8.01
N GLY A 146 -7.54 35.27 9.29
CA GLY A 146 -7.19 36.32 10.26
C GLY A 146 -8.31 37.35 10.51
N ASN A 147 -9.55 37.10 10.17
CA ASN A 147 -10.68 37.99 10.42
C ASN A 147 -11.11 37.91 11.89
N THR A 148 -11.52 39.01 12.46
CA THR A 148 -11.83 39.09 13.89
C THR A 148 -13.14 39.80 14.20
N THR A 149 -13.81 39.31 15.24
CA THR A 149 -14.99 40.03 15.82
C THR A 149 -15.01 39.91 17.33
N ALA A 150 -15.60 40.90 18.01
CA ALA A 150 -15.77 40.80 19.45
C ALA A 150 -16.94 39.88 19.85
N SER A 151 -17.86 39.54 18.97
CA SER A 151 -19.01 38.70 19.27
C SER A 151 -19.16 37.47 18.39
N SER A 152 -19.92 37.52 17.29
CA SER A 152 -20.53 36.34 16.70
C SER A 152 -19.60 35.52 15.76
N ASN A 153 -19.47 35.91 14.50
CA ASN A 153 -18.77 35.07 13.51
C ASN A 153 -17.45 35.73 13.10
N GLY A 154 -16.34 35.01 13.23
CA GLY A 154 -15.01 35.53 12.92
C GLY A 154 -14.88 36.07 11.50
N ALA A 155 -15.52 35.42 10.51
CA ALA A 155 -15.43 35.83 9.10
C ALA A 155 -16.77 35.85 8.34
N LEU A 156 -17.53 34.74 8.31
CA LEU A 156 -18.70 34.59 7.41
C LEU A 156 -19.97 34.23 8.19
N ARG A 157 -21.12 34.88 7.77
CA ARG A 157 -22.46 34.48 8.16
C ARG A 157 -23.32 34.32 6.92
N LEU A 158 -23.74 33.09 6.63
CA LEU A 158 -24.47 32.75 5.41
C LEU A 158 -25.82 32.15 5.77
N SER A 159 -26.91 32.90 5.51
CA SER A 159 -28.25 32.47 5.92
C SER A 159 -28.91 31.50 4.94
N GLY A 160 -28.44 31.38 3.71
CA GLY A 160 -28.88 30.38 2.73
C GLY A 160 -27.91 29.21 2.60
N THR A 161 -27.93 28.56 1.44
CA THR A 161 -26.98 27.51 1.09
C THR A 161 -25.61 28.08 0.77
N PHE A 162 -24.55 27.29 1.01
CA PHE A 162 -23.20 27.60 0.60
C PHE A 162 -22.68 26.54 -0.36
N SER A 163 -22.48 26.90 -1.62
CA SER A 163 -21.98 25.97 -2.65
C SER A 163 -20.67 26.44 -3.25
N VAL A 164 -19.64 25.62 -3.18
CA VAL A 164 -18.37 25.84 -3.86
C VAL A 164 -18.12 24.69 -4.83
N THR A 165 -17.99 25.03 -6.11
CA THR A 165 -17.83 24.05 -7.18
C THR A 165 -16.72 24.44 -8.14
N ASP A 166 -15.86 23.48 -8.53
CA ASP A 166 -14.76 23.70 -9.46
C ASP A 166 -13.83 24.88 -9.04
N ALA A 167 -13.36 24.84 -7.79
CA ALA A 167 -12.46 25.86 -7.25
C ALA A 167 -11.05 25.28 -6.96
N GLY A 168 -10.08 26.20 -6.81
CA GLY A 168 -8.74 25.85 -6.32
C GLY A 168 -8.77 25.37 -4.87
N ASN A 169 -7.69 25.64 -4.11
CA ASN A 169 -7.64 25.28 -2.70
C ASN A 169 -8.53 26.22 -1.87
N ILE A 170 -9.02 25.70 -0.75
CA ILE A 170 -9.84 26.47 0.19
C ILE A 170 -9.13 26.53 1.54
N SER A 171 -8.84 27.73 2.04
CA SER A 171 -8.25 27.93 3.35
C SER A 171 -9.12 28.84 4.21
N ILE A 172 -9.61 28.32 5.34
CA ILE A 172 -10.33 29.11 6.36
C ILE A 172 -9.52 29.01 7.65
N SER A 173 -8.70 30.04 7.93
CA SER A 173 -7.68 29.90 8.96
C SER A 173 -7.47 31.13 9.81
N GLY A 174 -7.09 30.93 11.10
CA GLY A 174 -6.71 32.01 11.99
C GLY A 174 -7.81 33.02 12.32
N ASN A 175 -9.08 32.73 12.01
CA ASN A 175 -10.21 33.62 12.30
C ASN A 175 -10.60 33.54 13.78
N ARG A 176 -11.12 34.63 14.33
CA ARG A 176 -11.42 34.71 15.75
C ARG A 176 -12.73 35.43 16.05
N ALA A 177 -13.57 34.79 16.84
CA ALA A 177 -14.78 35.38 17.44
C ALA A 177 -14.66 35.43 18.98
N GLY A 178 -15.15 36.48 19.57
CA GLY A 178 -15.22 36.60 21.05
C GLY A 178 -16.22 35.64 21.67
N HIS A 179 -17.26 35.25 20.94
CA HIS A 179 -18.32 34.36 21.42
C HIS A 179 -18.54 33.15 20.51
N TYR A 180 -19.36 33.27 19.45
CA TYR A 180 -19.95 32.10 18.80
C TYR A 180 -18.98 31.35 17.85
N ASN A 181 -18.98 31.62 16.56
CA ASN A 181 -18.27 30.85 15.55
C ASN A 181 -16.92 31.48 15.22
N GLY A 182 -15.83 30.78 15.40
CA GLY A 182 -14.50 31.31 15.13
C GLY A 182 -14.32 31.81 13.69
N ALA A 183 -14.95 31.19 12.73
CA ALA A 183 -14.89 31.59 11.32
C ALA A 183 -16.27 31.72 10.64
N ILE A 184 -17.08 30.65 10.59
CA ILE A 184 -18.22 30.59 9.66
C ILE A 184 -19.50 30.06 10.33
N GLU A 185 -20.64 30.56 9.88
CA GLU A 185 -21.97 30.01 10.16
C GLU A 185 -22.77 29.91 8.87
N VAL A 186 -23.44 28.78 8.66
CA VAL A 186 -24.27 28.51 7.47
C VAL A 186 -25.63 27.95 7.94
N ASP A 187 -26.75 28.62 7.57
CA ASP A 187 -28.08 28.15 7.98
C ASP A 187 -28.64 27.06 7.05
N GLY A 188 -28.24 27.04 5.78
CA GLY A 188 -28.63 26.02 4.81
C GLY A 188 -27.54 24.94 4.64
N ASP A 189 -27.67 24.14 3.60
CA ASP A 189 -26.65 23.12 3.25
C ASP A 189 -25.38 23.78 2.76
N ALA A 190 -24.26 23.16 3.10
CA ALA A 190 -22.94 23.54 2.60
C ALA A 190 -22.31 22.41 1.78
N SER A 191 -21.84 22.71 0.57
CA SER A 191 -21.27 21.74 -0.34
C SER A 191 -19.97 22.23 -0.99
N PHE A 192 -18.96 21.37 -0.98
CA PHE A 192 -17.66 21.58 -1.62
C PHE A 192 -17.42 20.45 -2.62
N THR A 193 -17.48 20.77 -3.92
CA THR A 193 -17.45 19.76 -4.98
C THR A 193 -16.39 20.07 -6.02
N ARG A 194 -15.53 19.11 -6.34
CA ARG A 194 -14.42 19.25 -7.31
C ARG A 194 -13.53 20.45 -6.98
N THR A 195 -13.09 20.55 -5.74
CA THR A 195 -12.16 21.59 -5.28
C THR A 195 -10.76 21.02 -5.05
N GLY A 196 -9.76 21.88 -4.93
CA GLY A 196 -8.44 21.52 -4.43
C GLY A 196 -8.48 21.09 -2.96
N ASN A 197 -7.38 21.29 -2.24
CA ASN A 197 -7.30 20.96 -0.82
C ASN A 197 -8.14 21.93 0.02
N ILE A 198 -8.70 21.42 1.13
CA ILE A 198 -9.51 22.23 2.06
C ILE A 198 -8.83 22.25 3.42
N ASN A 199 -8.53 23.43 3.93
CA ASN A 199 -7.88 23.64 5.21
C ASN A 199 -8.72 24.51 6.14
N LEU A 200 -9.20 23.93 7.25
CA LEU A 200 -9.92 24.61 8.33
C LEU A 200 -9.02 24.62 9.57
N ASP A 201 -8.17 25.63 9.73
CA ASP A 201 -7.06 25.57 10.66
C ASP A 201 -6.99 26.77 11.61
N ASN A 202 -6.67 26.50 12.88
CA ASN A 202 -6.33 27.51 13.88
C ASN A 202 -7.40 28.62 14.06
N ASN A 203 -8.68 28.28 13.87
CA ASN A 203 -9.77 29.21 14.15
C ASN A 203 -10.17 29.13 15.63
N THR A 204 -10.59 30.25 16.24
CA THR A 204 -10.85 30.33 17.66
C THR A 204 -12.16 31.01 17.97
N ALA A 205 -13.01 30.37 18.76
CA ALA A 205 -14.18 30.94 19.37
C ALA A 205 -13.99 31.13 20.89
N GLY A 206 -14.57 32.17 21.44
CA GLY A 206 -14.61 32.36 22.91
C GLY A 206 -15.55 31.37 23.58
N TYR A 207 -16.68 31.06 22.97
CA TYR A 207 -17.77 30.34 23.68
C TYR A 207 -18.27 29.08 22.95
N HIS A 208 -18.46 29.03 21.60
CA HIS A 208 -19.08 27.87 20.93
C HIS A 208 -18.13 27.09 20.01
N TYR A 209 -18.02 27.42 18.72
CA TYR A 209 -17.39 26.53 17.71
C TYR A 209 -16.10 27.11 17.17
N GLY A 210 -15.01 26.42 17.30
CA GLY A 210 -13.70 26.89 16.85
C GLY A 210 -13.67 27.31 15.36
N VAL A 211 -14.26 26.54 14.48
CA VAL A 211 -14.50 26.93 13.06
C VAL A 211 -15.91 27.48 12.93
N GLY A 212 -16.93 26.64 13.21
CA GLY A 212 -18.29 27.15 13.03
C GLY A 212 -19.43 26.14 13.12
N GLN A 213 -20.63 26.61 12.75
CA GLN A 213 -21.86 25.83 12.75
C GLN A 213 -22.47 25.77 11.36
N PHE A 214 -23.01 24.60 11.04
CA PHE A 214 -23.78 24.31 9.83
C PHE A 214 -25.12 23.72 10.25
N HIS A 215 -26.20 24.43 9.98
CA HIS A 215 -27.55 23.98 10.34
C HIS A 215 -28.13 22.98 9.33
N GLY A 216 -27.67 22.99 8.08
CA GLY A 216 -27.96 21.98 7.06
C GLY A 216 -26.87 20.91 6.95
N ASP A 217 -26.89 20.18 5.84
CA ASP A 217 -25.87 19.19 5.51
C ASP A 217 -24.52 19.83 5.18
N LEU A 218 -23.42 19.15 5.56
CA LEU A 218 -22.06 19.55 5.19
C LEU A 218 -21.41 18.44 4.34
N ALA A 219 -21.22 18.71 3.05
CA ALA A 219 -20.76 17.73 2.08
C ALA A 219 -19.44 18.12 1.40
N PHE A 220 -18.46 17.24 1.44
CA PHE A 220 -17.21 17.30 0.67
C PHE A 220 -17.20 16.16 -0.34
N SER A 221 -17.13 16.50 -1.63
CA SER A 221 -17.25 15.53 -2.71
C SER A 221 -16.24 15.77 -3.83
N ASN A 222 -15.46 14.75 -4.16
CA ASN A 222 -14.42 14.82 -5.22
C ASN A 222 -13.40 15.94 -4.99
N THR A 223 -12.97 16.16 -3.74
CA THR A 223 -12.02 17.21 -3.35
C THR A 223 -10.58 16.66 -3.24
N GLY A 224 -9.61 17.56 -3.07
CA GLY A 224 -8.26 17.24 -2.60
C GLY A 224 -8.25 16.79 -1.14
N ASP A 225 -7.10 16.97 -0.47
CA ASP A 225 -6.97 16.65 0.95
C ASP A 225 -7.78 17.64 1.82
N ILE A 226 -8.32 17.14 2.94
CA ILE A 226 -9.09 17.93 3.89
C ILE A 226 -8.37 17.90 5.24
N SER A 227 -8.10 19.09 5.79
CA SER A 227 -7.52 19.25 7.12
C SER A 227 -8.44 20.10 8.00
N ILE A 228 -8.87 19.55 9.14
CA ILE A 228 -9.61 20.27 10.21
C ILE A 228 -8.74 20.23 11.45
N SER A 229 -7.92 21.29 11.66
CA SER A 229 -6.86 21.19 12.66
C SER A 229 -6.68 22.41 13.53
N ARG A 230 -6.25 22.20 14.78
CA ARG A 230 -5.87 23.23 15.77
C ARG A 230 -6.96 24.28 16.04
N ASN A 231 -8.20 23.96 15.78
CA ASN A 231 -9.33 24.84 16.08
C ASN A 231 -9.70 24.75 17.56
N LYS A 232 -10.18 25.84 18.12
CA LYS A 232 -10.35 25.92 19.56
C LYS A 232 -11.62 26.66 19.97
N SER A 233 -12.34 26.09 20.96
CA SER A 233 -13.32 26.79 21.79
C SER A 233 -12.73 26.98 23.21
N THR A 234 -12.70 28.22 23.73
CA THR A 234 -11.96 28.51 24.96
C THR A 234 -12.79 28.37 26.24
N ASP A 235 -14.09 28.64 26.22
CA ASP A 235 -14.90 28.69 27.42
C ASP A 235 -16.02 27.65 27.45
N TYR A 236 -16.64 27.33 26.30
CA TYR A 236 -17.74 26.37 26.17
C TYR A 236 -17.83 25.87 24.74
N GLY A 237 -18.44 24.69 24.49
CA GLY A 237 -18.79 24.18 23.16
C GLY A 237 -17.73 23.29 22.50
N TYR A 238 -17.65 23.31 21.18
CA TYR A 238 -16.98 22.31 20.33
C TYR A 238 -15.68 22.83 19.74
N GLY A 239 -14.68 21.99 19.66
CA GLY A 239 -13.33 22.38 19.22
C GLY A 239 -13.27 22.91 17.81
N ALA A 240 -14.01 22.30 16.86
CA ALA A 240 -14.04 22.79 15.49
C ALA A 240 -15.46 23.01 14.96
N LEU A 241 -16.27 21.98 14.79
CA LEU A 241 -17.52 22.04 14.03
C LEU A 241 -18.72 21.48 14.79
N LEU A 242 -19.86 22.15 14.62
CA LEU A 242 -21.19 21.57 14.80
C LEU A 242 -21.90 21.49 13.44
N VAL A 243 -22.44 20.32 13.12
CA VAL A 243 -23.30 20.10 11.94
C VAL A 243 -24.60 19.47 12.41
N ASP A 244 -25.71 20.20 12.23
CA ASP A 244 -27.06 19.74 12.60
C ASP A 244 -27.61 18.73 11.56
N GLY A 245 -27.17 18.85 10.30
CA GLY A 245 -27.44 17.93 9.19
C GLY A 245 -26.46 16.76 9.13
N ARG A 246 -26.39 16.10 7.98
CA ARG A 246 -25.42 15.04 7.69
C ARG A 246 -24.04 15.62 7.36
N THR A 247 -23.00 14.98 7.84
CA THR A 247 -21.61 15.30 7.47
C THR A 247 -21.05 14.22 6.56
N SER A 248 -20.57 14.59 5.36
CA SER A 248 -20.07 13.60 4.40
C SER A 248 -18.72 13.97 3.78
N PHE A 249 -17.81 12.99 3.74
CA PHE A 249 -16.50 13.05 3.09
C PHE A 249 -16.43 11.92 2.06
N VAL A 250 -16.76 12.22 0.80
CA VAL A 250 -16.93 11.22 -0.25
C VAL A 250 -15.99 11.50 -1.43
N ASN A 251 -15.22 10.52 -1.85
CA ASN A 251 -14.26 10.64 -2.96
C ASN A 251 -13.22 11.76 -2.76
N THR A 252 -12.77 11.98 -1.54
CA THR A 252 -11.80 13.04 -1.21
C THR A 252 -10.35 12.52 -1.27
N GLY A 253 -9.38 13.41 -1.11
CA GLY A 253 -8.01 13.03 -0.77
C GLY A 253 -7.92 12.48 0.66
N LYS A 254 -6.84 12.76 1.38
CA LYS A 254 -6.70 12.41 2.79
C LYS A 254 -7.57 13.34 3.65
N VAL A 255 -8.31 12.77 4.60
CA VAL A 255 -9.01 13.56 5.64
C VAL A 255 -8.23 13.51 6.94
N THR A 256 -7.90 14.66 7.49
CA THR A 256 -7.19 14.78 8.78
C THR A 256 -7.99 15.68 9.74
N ILE A 257 -8.34 15.16 10.92
CA ILE A 257 -9.01 15.90 11.99
C ILE A 257 -8.14 15.84 13.22
N SER A 258 -7.38 16.92 13.51
CA SER A 258 -6.31 16.81 14.50
C SER A 258 -6.09 18.05 15.35
N GLY A 259 -5.74 17.84 16.63
CA GLY A 259 -5.31 18.91 17.54
C GLY A 259 -6.37 19.94 17.85
N ASN A 260 -7.64 19.65 17.60
CA ASN A 260 -8.75 20.54 17.96
C ASN A 260 -9.05 20.41 19.46
N SER A 261 -9.52 21.47 20.09
CA SER A 261 -9.76 21.46 21.53
C SER A 261 -10.96 22.29 22.00
N ALA A 262 -11.65 21.77 23.00
CA ALA A 262 -12.74 22.47 23.68
C ALA A 262 -12.65 22.29 25.19
N LYS A 263 -13.34 23.16 25.91
CA LYS A 263 -13.46 23.05 27.37
C LYS A 263 -14.64 22.18 27.81
N TRP A 264 -15.70 22.13 27.00
CA TRP A 264 -16.90 21.33 27.23
C TRP A 264 -17.24 20.55 25.99
N ASP A 265 -18.17 19.65 26.05
CA ASP A 265 -18.78 18.82 25.02
C ASP A 265 -17.81 18.01 24.15
N VAL A 266 -17.21 18.56 23.06
CA VAL A 266 -16.51 17.77 22.05
C VAL A 266 -15.21 18.41 21.59
N GLY A 267 -14.15 17.60 21.46
CA GLY A 267 -12.82 18.06 21.03
C GLY A 267 -12.75 18.56 19.59
N ALA A 268 -13.51 17.99 18.66
CA ALA A 268 -13.46 18.39 17.24
C ALA A 268 -14.85 18.59 16.61
N LEU A 269 -15.62 17.51 16.38
CA LEU A 269 -16.81 17.52 15.52
C LEU A 269 -18.05 16.96 16.25
N GLN A 270 -19.15 17.69 16.25
CA GLN A 270 -20.46 17.09 16.44
C GLN A 270 -21.18 16.94 15.10
N ALA A 271 -21.66 15.73 14.78
CA ALA A 271 -22.54 15.47 13.66
C ALA A 271 -23.89 14.92 14.18
N ALA A 272 -24.94 15.71 13.96
CA ALA A 272 -26.23 15.39 14.57
C ALA A 272 -27.09 14.44 13.73
N ASN A 273 -26.87 14.32 12.41
CA ASN A 273 -27.74 13.52 11.54
C ASN A 273 -26.98 12.59 10.58
N GLY A 274 -25.93 11.96 11.12
CA GLY A 274 -25.10 10.99 10.41
C GLY A 274 -23.74 11.54 9.97
N LEU A 275 -22.78 10.61 9.87
CA LEU A 275 -21.40 10.88 9.45
C LEU A 275 -20.93 9.81 8.48
N GLU A 276 -20.24 10.21 7.41
CA GLU A 276 -19.64 9.22 6.51
C GLU A 276 -18.26 9.63 5.98
N PHE A 277 -17.35 8.65 6.00
CA PHE A 277 -16.07 8.68 5.30
C PHE A 277 -16.07 7.57 4.28
N ILE A 278 -16.17 7.88 3.00
CA ILE A 278 -16.31 6.90 1.92
C ILE A 278 -15.35 7.24 0.78
N ASN A 279 -14.59 6.23 0.34
CA ASN A 279 -13.69 6.28 -0.82
C ASN A 279 -12.65 7.42 -0.74
N ASN A 280 -12.06 7.64 0.45
CA ASN A 280 -11.05 8.65 0.68
C ASN A 280 -9.67 8.12 0.29
N ARG A 281 -9.04 8.69 -0.76
CA ARG A 281 -7.81 8.17 -1.41
C ARG A 281 -6.60 8.12 -0.51
N GLY A 282 -6.45 9.06 0.40
CA GLY A 282 -5.35 9.11 1.37
C GLY A 282 -5.71 8.54 2.75
N GLY A 283 -6.91 7.96 2.90
CA GLY A 283 -7.45 7.50 4.18
C GLY A 283 -7.94 8.62 5.08
N VAL A 284 -8.21 8.26 6.34
CA VAL A 284 -8.72 9.18 7.36
C VAL A 284 -7.85 9.09 8.61
N LEU A 285 -7.45 10.24 9.15
CA LEU A 285 -6.68 10.33 10.38
C LEU A 285 -7.40 11.27 11.37
N ILE A 286 -7.81 10.72 12.53
CA ILE A 286 -8.45 11.46 13.61
C ILE A 286 -7.58 11.37 14.84
N GLU A 287 -6.83 12.44 15.16
CA GLU A 287 -5.81 12.32 16.20
C GLU A 287 -5.67 13.56 17.08
N ASN A 288 -5.27 13.30 18.33
CA ASN A 288 -4.83 14.34 19.27
C ASN A 288 -5.86 15.49 19.49
N ASN A 289 -7.14 15.19 19.34
CA ASN A 289 -8.21 16.13 19.73
C ASN A 289 -8.48 15.99 21.23
N ALA A 290 -8.85 17.08 21.89
CA ALA A 290 -8.94 17.10 23.34
C ALA A 290 -10.14 17.88 23.85
N VAL A 291 -10.78 17.37 24.90
CA VAL A 291 -11.85 18.06 25.59
C VAL A 291 -11.76 17.84 27.11
N ASP A 292 -12.22 18.82 27.89
CA ASP A 292 -12.47 18.60 29.31
C ASP A 292 -13.85 17.96 29.57
N GLY A 293 -14.69 17.78 28.53
CA GLY A 293 -16.09 17.30 28.53
C GLY A 293 -16.26 15.85 28.06
N THR A 294 -17.12 15.64 27.04
CA THR A 294 -17.75 14.34 26.75
C THR A 294 -17.05 13.44 25.74
N ALA A 295 -16.55 13.98 24.62
CA ALA A 295 -15.93 13.19 23.55
C ALA A 295 -14.64 13.82 23.05
N GLY A 296 -13.54 13.08 23.12
CA GLY A 296 -12.22 13.57 22.71
C GLY A 296 -12.18 14.09 21.28
N ALA A 297 -12.81 13.40 20.36
CA ALA A 297 -12.87 13.82 18.96
C ALA A 297 -14.30 14.15 18.48
N MET A 298 -15.25 13.20 18.57
CA MET A 298 -16.55 13.35 17.92
C MET A 298 -17.70 12.91 18.81
N LEU A 299 -18.82 13.64 18.70
CA LEU A 299 -20.09 13.30 19.28
C LEU A 299 -21.11 13.11 18.14
N LEU A 300 -21.71 11.92 18.08
CA LEU A 300 -22.60 11.52 16.99
C LEU A 300 -24.00 11.22 17.51
N TYR A 301 -25.01 11.82 16.86
CA TYR A 301 -26.41 11.59 17.15
C TYR A 301 -27.08 11.00 15.90
N TYR A 302 -28.23 10.40 16.02
CA TYR A 302 -29.13 9.91 14.99
C TYR A 302 -28.41 9.30 13.74
N LYS A 303 -29.15 8.48 12.98
CA LYS A 303 -28.71 7.90 11.72
C LYS A 303 -27.38 7.12 11.80
N ASP A 304 -26.77 6.91 10.68
CA ASP A 304 -25.61 6.03 10.54
C ASP A 304 -24.29 6.76 10.67
N ALA A 305 -23.31 6.12 11.29
CA ALA A 305 -21.91 6.51 11.23
C ALA A 305 -21.13 5.49 10.38
N VAL A 306 -20.60 5.92 9.24
CA VAL A 306 -19.90 5.05 8.28
C VAL A 306 -18.42 5.40 8.17
N PHE A 307 -17.55 4.46 8.52
CA PHE A 307 -16.11 4.55 8.37
C PHE A 307 -15.65 3.49 7.37
N SER A 308 -15.39 3.90 6.13
CA SER A 308 -15.04 2.99 5.03
C SER A 308 -13.61 3.18 4.56
N ALA A 309 -12.72 2.25 4.92
CA ALA A 309 -11.34 2.18 4.47
C ALA A 309 -11.27 1.52 3.07
N ASP A 310 -11.50 2.33 2.04
CA ASP A 310 -11.59 1.87 0.65
C ASP A 310 -10.24 1.96 -0.09
N GLN A 311 -9.69 3.17 -0.22
CA GLN A 311 -8.44 3.44 -0.92
C GLN A 311 -7.30 3.83 0.03
N GLY A 312 -7.61 4.08 1.30
CA GLY A 312 -6.66 4.40 2.36
C GLY A 312 -7.19 3.92 3.71
N ASP A 313 -6.29 3.77 4.68
CA ASP A 313 -6.65 3.29 6.01
C ASP A 313 -7.33 4.38 6.85
N ILE A 314 -8.14 3.96 7.82
CA ILE A 314 -8.73 4.85 8.82
C ILE A 314 -8.03 4.61 10.15
N ILE A 315 -7.51 5.67 10.76
CA ILE A 315 -6.77 5.63 12.02
C ILE A 315 -7.35 6.66 13.00
N VAL A 316 -7.73 6.20 14.17
CA VAL A 316 -8.23 7.02 15.27
C VAL A 316 -7.35 6.82 16.50
N LYS A 317 -6.67 7.88 16.99
CA LYS A 317 -5.69 7.75 18.08
C LYS A 317 -5.43 9.05 18.85
N GLY A 318 -5.07 8.91 20.13
CA GLY A 318 -4.59 10.01 20.95
C GLY A 318 -5.65 11.07 21.30
N ASN A 319 -6.94 10.78 21.07
CA ASN A 319 -8.03 11.69 21.41
C ASN A 319 -8.40 11.54 22.89
N THR A 320 -8.52 12.64 23.62
CA THR A 320 -8.63 12.63 25.08
C THR A 320 -9.83 13.40 25.61
N GLU A 321 -10.42 12.88 26.67
CA GLU A 321 -11.46 13.56 27.46
C GLU A 321 -11.11 13.59 28.96
N LYS A 322 -11.70 14.55 29.73
CA LYS A 322 -11.55 14.64 31.18
C LYS A 322 -12.93 14.75 31.85
N ARG A 323 -13.60 13.68 32.11
CA ARG A 323 -14.92 13.62 32.75
C ARG A 323 -14.87 14.07 34.22
N GLY A 324 -14.88 15.37 34.50
CA GLY A 324 -14.85 15.89 35.87
C GLY A 324 -13.63 15.52 36.67
N GLY A 325 -12.65 14.84 36.06
CA GLY A 325 -11.36 14.46 36.65
C GLY A 325 -10.24 15.42 36.24
N ASN A 326 -9.11 15.34 36.96
CA ASN A 326 -7.93 16.15 36.63
C ASN A 326 -7.04 15.52 35.53
N ASN A 327 -7.17 14.21 35.32
CA ASN A 327 -6.31 13.42 34.40
C ASN A 327 -7.11 12.92 33.22
N PRO A 328 -6.56 13.01 31.99
CA PRO A 328 -7.26 12.56 30.79
C PRO A 328 -7.33 11.04 30.67
N ILE A 329 -8.38 10.55 30.02
CA ILE A 329 -8.51 9.20 29.46
C ILE A 329 -8.54 9.29 27.94
N LEU A 330 -8.25 8.18 27.26
CA LEU A 330 -8.51 8.08 25.82
C LEU A 330 -10.00 7.79 25.61
N ASN A 331 -10.62 8.58 24.76
CA ASN A 331 -11.95 8.32 24.21
C ASN A 331 -12.13 9.15 22.95
N SER A 332 -12.43 8.50 21.84
CA SER A 332 -12.53 9.21 20.55
C SER A 332 -13.94 9.61 20.20
N LEU A 333 -14.87 8.67 20.25
CA LEU A 333 -16.25 8.86 19.78
C LEU A 333 -17.24 8.55 20.89
N VAL A 334 -18.31 9.35 20.94
CA VAL A 334 -19.47 9.06 21.77
C VAL A 334 -20.71 9.01 20.88
N PHE A 335 -21.45 7.91 20.99
CA PHE A 335 -22.74 7.73 20.37
C PHE A 335 -23.82 8.14 21.37
N ALA A 336 -24.51 9.24 21.06
CA ALA A 336 -25.44 9.87 21.99
C ALA A 336 -26.91 9.76 21.54
N THR A 337 -27.83 9.90 22.49
CA THR A 337 -29.26 10.06 22.19
C THR A 337 -29.76 11.39 22.79
N ASN A 338 -30.81 11.94 22.29
CA ASN A 338 -31.47 13.08 22.94
C ASN A 338 -32.84 12.71 23.56
N GLY A 339 -33.01 11.47 23.98
CA GLY A 339 -34.18 10.97 24.70
C GLY A 339 -35.38 10.54 23.87
N THR A 340 -35.33 10.69 22.52
CA THR A 340 -36.44 10.26 21.62
C THR A 340 -36.00 9.48 20.40
N SER A 341 -34.71 9.47 20.08
CA SER A 341 -34.14 8.76 18.93
C SER A 341 -32.66 8.43 19.19
N SER A 342 -32.26 7.20 18.94
CA SER A 342 -30.89 6.71 19.02
C SER A 342 -30.22 6.73 17.65
N MET A 343 -28.88 6.53 17.60
CA MET A 343 -28.19 6.15 16.38
C MET A 343 -28.79 4.86 15.80
N ASP A 344 -28.91 4.79 14.46
CA ASP A 344 -29.40 3.59 13.78
C ASP A 344 -28.28 2.55 13.71
N SER A 345 -27.11 2.95 13.15
CA SER A 345 -25.98 2.02 13.04
C SER A 345 -24.61 2.69 13.07
N VAL A 346 -23.60 1.89 13.42
CA VAL A 346 -22.17 2.18 13.26
C VAL A 346 -21.59 1.14 12.29
N VAL A 347 -21.13 1.61 11.14
CA VAL A 347 -20.57 0.76 10.09
C VAL A 347 -19.08 0.98 9.99
N LEU A 348 -18.30 -0.05 10.32
CA LEU A 348 -16.85 -0.09 10.11
C LEU A 348 -16.56 -1.09 9.00
N ARG A 349 -15.95 -0.65 7.91
CA ARG A 349 -15.64 -1.55 6.80
C ARG A 349 -14.32 -1.22 6.12
N ALA A 350 -13.62 -2.26 5.68
CA ALA A 350 -12.34 -2.17 5.02
C ALA A 350 -12.29 -3.11 3.81
N GLN A 351 -11.78 -2.61 2.68
CA GLN A 351 -11.46 -3.47 1.54
C GLN A 351 -10.26 -4.37 1.85
N GLU A 352 -10.02 -5.39 1.03
CA GLU A 352 -8.87 -6.27 1.15
C GLU A 352 -7.55 -5.47 1.22
N GLY A 353 -6.71 -5.79 2.20
CA GLY A 353 -5.45 -5.10 2.46
C GLY A 353 -5.58 -3.70 3.07
N ARG A 354 -6.79 -3.28 3.49
CA ARG A 354 -7.04 -2.02 4.19
C ARG A 354 -7.44 -2.28 5.64
N THR A 355 -7.28 -1.23 6.48
CA THR A 355 -7.60 -1.31 7.90
C THR A 355 -8.43 -0.11 8.37
N VAL A 356 -9.37 -0.39 9.28
CA VAL A 356 -9.96 0.61 10.17
C VAL A 356 -9.42 0.33 11.57
N THR A 357 -8.59 1.24 12.10
CA THR A 357 -7.94 1.06 13.41
C THR A 357 -8.37 2.12 14.40
N PHE A 358 -8.88 1.68 15.54
CA PHE A 358 -9.14 2.51 16.72
C PHE A 358 -8.15 2.15 17.81
N TYR A 359 -7.32 3.09 18.18
CA TYR A 359 -6.46 3.02 19.37
C TYR A 359 -7.13 3.66 20.58
N ASP A 360 -8.08 4.55 20.36
CA ASP A 360 -8.89 5.17 21.39
C ASP A 360 -10.27 4.52 21.40
N PRO A 361 -10.83 4.21 22.56
CA PRO A 361 -12.19 3.70 22.65
C PRO A 361 -13.25 4.62 22.05
N PHE A 362 -14.31 4.03 21.63
CA PHE A 362 -15.61 4.67 21.46
C PHE A 362 -16.64 4.04 22.38
N ARG A 363 -17.70 4.75 22.68
CA ARG A 363 -18.70 4.31 23.64
C ARG A 363 -20.09 4.84 23.36
N ASN A 364 -21.09 4.18 23.88
CA ASN A 364 -22.41 4.74 24.02
C ASN A 364 -22.41 5.75 25.19
N GLU A 365 -23.22 6.81 25.11
CA GLU A 365 -23.44 7.71 26.23
C GLU A 365 -24.09 6.95 27.39
N GLU A 366 -23.75 7.27 28.66
CA GLU A 366 -24.25 6.53 29.81
C GLU A 366 -25.74 6.87 30.07
N ASP A 367 -26.50 5.83 30.43
CA ASP A 367 -27.89 5.78 30.93
C ASP A 367 -29.07 5.79 29.93
N GLY A 368 -29.59 4.59 29.63
CA GLY A 368 -30.96 4.34 29.09
C GLY A 368 -31.08 3.05 28.30
N ALA A 369 -32.23 2.39 28.37
CA ALA A 369 -32.56 1.20 27.58
C ALA A 369 -32.60 1.45 26.05
N GLU A 370 -32.45 2.71 25.63
CA GLU A 370 -32.50 3.13 24.22
C GLU A 370 -31.21 2.82 23.46
N TYR A 371 -30.07 2.60 24.15
CA TYR A 371 -28.75 2.31 23.54
C TYR A 371 -28.58 0.84 23.13
N ASP A 372 -29.43 -0.05 23.64
CA ASP A 372 -29.36 -1.49 23.35
C ASP A 372 -29.79 -1.81 21.90
N ASN A 373 -30.22 -0.83 21.13
CA ASN A 373 -30.69 -0.98 19.75
C ASN A 373 -29.67 -0.56 18.67
N ILE A 374 -28.53 -0.02 19.03
CA ILE A 374 -27.50 0.36 18.04
C ILE A 374 -26.97 -0.90 17.37
N VAL A 375 -26.87 -0.87 16.04
CA VAL A 375 -26.29 -1.96 15.24
C VAL A 375 -24.86 -1.60 14.85
N TYR A 376 -23.91 -2.49 15.18
CA TYR A 376 -22.52 -2.37 14.79
C TYR A 376 -22.22 -3.36 13.67
N ASP A 377 -22.18 -2.89 12.43
CA ASP A 377 -21.95 -3.69 11.23
C ASP A 377 -20.48 -3.58 10.80
N PHE A 378 -19.71 -4.69 10.94
CA PHE A 378 -18.31 -4.76 10.55
C PHE A 378 -18.16 -5.52 9.24
N ASN A 379 -17.55 -4.88 8.24
CA ASN A 379 -17.32 -5.41 6.89
C ASN A 379 -18.61 -5.89 6.17
N LYS A 380 -19.71 -5.21 6.38
CA LYS A 380 -20.96 -5.49 5.68
C LYS A 380 -20.90 -4.99 4.23
N SER A 381 -21.07 -5.89 3.27
CA SER A 381 -21.07 -5.57 1.83
C SER A 381 -22.47 -5.42 1.25
N GLU A 382 -23.50 -5.98 1.92
CA GLU A 382 -24.89 -5.89 1.46
C GLU A 382 -25.52 -4.53 1.78
N GLY A 383 -26.29 -3.97 0.84
CA GLY A 383 -27.02 -2.70 1.03
C GLY A 383 -26.13 -1.45 0.92
N VAL A 384 -24.89 -1.56 0.44
CA VAL A 384 -23.98 -0.43 0.27
C VAL A 384 -24.43 0.47 -0.88
N ASP A 385 -24.45 1.81 -0.65
CA ASP A 385 -24.63 2.76 -1.76
C ASP A 385 -23.46 2.63 -2.75
N THR A 386 -23.79 2.30 -3.99
CA THR A 386 -22.81 2.07 -5.04
C THR A 386 -22.37 3.35 -5.76
N THR A 387 -23.03 4.46 -5.52
CA THR A 387 -22.76 5.75 -6.19
C THR A 387 -21.32 6.22 -6.00
N PRO A 388 -20.72 6.18 -4.79
CA PRO A 388 -19.33 6.55 -4.59
C PRO A 388 -18.31 5.67 -5.33
N TYR A 389 -18.72 4.47 -5.74
CA TYR A 389 -17.89 3.44 -6.38
C TYR A 389 -18.13 3.28 -7.89
N GLY A 390 -18.88 4.22 -8.49
CA GLY A 390 -19.18 4.15 -9.92
C GLY A 390 -20.18 3.06 -10.33
N GLY A 391 -21.02 2.61 -9.40
CA GLY A 391 -22.14 1.68 -9.63
C GLY A 391 -21.89 0.22 -9.23
N THR A 392 -20.68 -0.12 -8.73
CA THR A 392 -20.37 -1.48 -8.22
C THR A 392 -19.79 -1.36 -6.81
N ALA A 393 -20.46 -1.89 -5.80
CA ALA A 393 -19.91 -1.93 -4.46
C ALA A 393 -18.71 -2.89 -4.38
N PRO A 394 -17.62 -2.51 -3.68
CA PRO A 394 -16.54 -3.43 -3.38
C PRO A 394 -16.96 -4.45 -2.34
N GLU A 395 -16.24 -5.57 -2.27
CA GLU A 395 -16.30 -6.48 -1.14
C GLU A 395 -15.43 -5.96 0.01
N PHE A 396 -15.90 -6.08 1.25
CA PHE A 396 -15.20 -5.64 2.45
C PHE A 396 -14.70 -6.87 3.21
N THR A 397 -13.45 -7.23 2.97
CA THR A 397 -12.77 -8.38 3.58
C THR A 397 -11.48 -7.98 4.32
N GLY A 398 -11.27 -6.68 4.50
CA GLY A 398 -10.10 -6.13 5.20
C GLY A 398 -10.20 -6.26 6.72
N THR A 399 -9.39 -5.49 7.43
CA THR A 399 -9.21 -5.62 8.87
C THR A 399 -9.89 -4.49 9.64
N ILE A 400 -10.67 -4.83 10.64
CA ILE A 400 -11.12 -3.92 11.71
C ILE A 400 -10.27 -4.22 12.94
N ARG A 401 -9.64 -3.21 13.53
CA ARG A 401 -8.70 -3.38 14.65
C ARG A 401 -9.02 -2.45 15.80
N PHE A 402 -9.06 -2.97 17.01
CA PHE A 402 -9.12 -2.24 18.27
C PHE A 402 -7.87 -2.59 19.07
N SER A 403 -7.04 -1.57 19.43
CA SER A 403 -5.76 -1.79 20.10
C SER A 403 -5.60 -0.89 21.32
N GLY A 404 -5.16 -1.46 22.42
CA GLY A 404 -4.85 -0.72 23.64
C GLY A 404 -3.45 -0.09 23.69
N ALA A 405 -2.66 -0.25 22.62
CA ALA A 405 -1.25 0.17 22.60
C ALA A 405 -1.05 1.68 22.87
N GLU A 406 -1.95 2.52 22.39
CA GLU A 406 -1.87 3.97 22.59
C GLU A 406 -2.21 4.34 24.04
N ALA A 407 -3.10 3.61 24.70
CA ALA A 407 -3.38 3.76 26.12
C ALA A 407 -2.14 3.45 26.97
N ASP A 408 -1.43 2.35 26.67
CA ASP A 408 -0.19 2.00 27.36
C ASP A 408 0.91 3.07 27.20
N ARG A 409 0.90 3.76 26.07
CA ARG A 409 1.87 4.81 25.75
C ARG A 409 1.53 6.16 26.38
N LEU A 410 0.27 6.58 26.40
CA LEU A 410 -0.17 7.93 26.75
C LEU A 410 -0.70 8.05 28.18
N ILE A 411 -1.31 7.01 28.73
CA ILE A 411 -1.94 7.03 30.05
C ILE A 411 -0.93 6.62 31.10
N THR A 412 -0.04 7.55 31.43
CA THR A 412 0.94 7.36 32.51
C THR A 412 0.41 7.83 33.87
N GLN A 413 0.93 7.28 34.96
CA GLN A 413 0.56 7.68 36.31
C GLN A 413 0.90 9.16 36.56
N ALA A 414 -0.09 9.97 36.91
CA ALA A 414 0.09 11.36 37.15
C ALA A 414 0.68 11.62 38.57
N ALA A 415 1.32 12.76 38.75
CA ALA A 415 1.89 13.12 40.07
C ALA A 415 0.81 13.22 41.16
N GLY A 416 0.91 12.36 42.19
CA GLY A 416 -0.06 12.29 43.30
C GLY A 416 -1.27 11.39 43.05
N GLU A 417 -1.35 10.74 41.88
CA GLU A 417 -2.36 9.74 41.57
C GLU A 417 -2.05 8.40 42.22
N SER A 418 -3.06 7.73 42.83
CA SER A 418 -2.83 6.39 43.38
C SER A 418 -2.64 5.36 42.24
N GLU A 419 -1.93 4.28 42.54
CA GLU A 419 -1.75 3.15 41.57
C GLU A 419 -3.12 2.63 41.10
N GLN A 420 -4.09 2.47 41.99
CA GLN A 420 -5.43 1.98 41.66
C GLN A 420 -6.19 2.94 40.71
N ASP A 421 -6.11 4.25 40.98
CA ASP A 421 -6.79 5.24 40.14
C ASP A 421 -6.16 5.28 38.74
N TRP A 422 -4.82 5.20 38.65
CA TRP A 422 -4.15 5.08 37.37
C TRP A 422 -4.53 3.81 36.62
N GLN A 423 -4.53 2.65 37.26
CA GLN A 423 -4.93 1.37 36.63
C GLN A 423 -6.40 1.42 36.17
N ASN A 424 -7.30 2.01 36.93
CA ASN A 424 -8.69 2.20 36.51
C ASN A 424 -8.78 3.07 35.28
N ARG A 425 -8.05 4.18 35.23
CA ARG A 425 -8.00 5.12 34.10
C ARG A 425 -7.38 4.48 32.84
N LEU A 426 -6.35 3.66 33.03
CA LEU A 426 -5.74 2.89 31.95
C LEU A 426 -6.74 1.87 31.38
N ALA A 427 -7.43 1.12 32.24
CA ALA A 427 -8.46 0.16 31.83
C ALA A 427 -9.62 0.86 31.10
N GLU A 428 -10.10 2.00 31.60
CA GLU A 428 -11.14 2.80 30.93
C GLU A 428 -10.69 3.27 29.55
N SER A 429 -9.42 3.61 29.38
CA SER A 429 -8.81 4.02 28.10
C SER A 429 -8.63 2.87 27.08
N LYS A 430 -8.96 1.63 27.47
CA LYS A 430 -8.98 0.43 26.62
C LYS A 430 -10.38 -0.18 26.48
N TYR A 431 -11.38 0.46 27.08
CA TYR A 431 -12.74 -0.10 27.18
C TYR A 431 -13.66 0.50 26.09
N PHE A 432 -13.94 -0.29 25.05
CA PHE A 432 -14.94 -0.01 24.03
C PHE A 432 -16.32 -0.41 24.60
N ASN A 433 -16.92 0.51 25.37
CA ASN A 433 -18.17 0.27 26.05
C ASN A 433 -19.35 0.43 25.09
N VAL A 434 -19.73 -0.65 24.47
CA VAL A 434 -20.82 -0.74 23.49
C VAL A 434 -21.91 -1.70 23.96
N SER A 435 -23.15 -1.28 23.93
CA SER A 435 -24.33 -2.11 24.03
C SER A 435 -25.06 -2.13 22.68
N GLY A 436 -25.75 -3.24 22.36
CA GLY A 436 -26.44 -3.41 21.09
C GLY A 436 -25.92 -4.62 20.30
N LYS A 437 -26.16 -4.64 19.00
CA LYS A 437 -25.89 -5.83 18.16
C LYS A 437 -24.66 -5.61 17.30
N THR A 438 -23.58 -6.34 17.59
CA THR A 438 -22.36 -6.34 16.77
C THR A 438 -22.32 -7.56 15.86
N THR A 439 -22.06 -7.36 14.57
CA THR A 439 -21.88 -8.46 13.61
C THR A 439 -20.63 -8.23 12.76
N LEU A 440 -19.68 -9.17 12.77
CA LEU A 440 -18.65 -9.27 11.76
C LEU A 440 -19.18 -10.12 10.59
N TYR A 441 -19.36 -9.49 9.42
CA TYR A 441 -19.89 -10.17 8.23
C TYR A 441 -18.81 -10.89 7.42
N ASP A 442 -17.57 -10.36 7.37
CA ASP A 442 -16.43 -10.99 6.70
C ASP A 442 -15.10 -10.30 7.12
N GLY A 443 -13.96 -10.78 6.63
CA GLY A 443 -12.63 -10.21 6.90
C GLY A 443 -12.09 -10.56 8.28
N THR A 444 -11.36 -9.63 8.89
CA THR A 444 -10.71 -9.86 10.19
C THR A 444 -11.07 -8.78 11.21
N LEU A 445 -11.50 -9.21 12.40
CA LEU A 445 -11.62 -8.35 13.58
C LEU A 445 -10.50 -8.68 14.57
N ILE A 446 -9.70 -7.67 14.96
CA ILE A 446 -8.61 -7.83 15.91
C ILE A 446 -8.90 -7.03 17.18
N LEU A 447 -8.78 -7.69 18.33
CA LEU A 447 -8.78 -7.08 19.66
C LEU A 447 -7.43 -7.37 20.32
N GLU A 448 -6.64 -6.34 20.65
CA GLU A 448 -5.27 -6.53 21.14
C GLU A 448 -4.90 -5.52 22.25
N ASP A 449 -3.84 -5.85 22.99
CA ASP A 449 -3.23 -4.97 24.00
C ASP A 449 -4.17 -4.60 25.18
N GLY A 450 -4.96 -5.58 25.64
CA GLY A 450 -5.84 -5.45 26.79
C GLY A 450 -7.16 -4.72 26.53
N VAL A 451 -7.62 -4.71 25.28
CA VAL A 451 -8.91 -4.15 24.90
C VAL A 451 -10.05 -4.97 25.49
N THR A 452 -11.01 -4.29 26.11
CA THR A 452 -12.33 -4.85 26.44
C THR A 452 -13.36 -4.29 25.47
N TYR A 453 -14.05 -5.17 24.72
CA TYR A 453 -15.12 -4.80 23.80
C TYR A 453 -16.47 -5.29 24.29
N GLY A 454 -17.48 -4.42 24.32
CA GLY A 454 -18.85 -4.74 24.69
C GLY A 454 -19.26 -4.16 26.03
N SER A 455 -20.39 -4.62 26.60
CA SER A 455 -20.93 -4.12 27.88
C SER A 455 -20.52 -5.01 29.04
N SER A 456 -20.13 -4.41 30.17
CA SER A 456 -19.92 -5.12 31.43
C SER A 456 -21.25 -5.53 32.10
N ASP A 457 -22.37 -4.90 31.71
CA ASP A 457 -23.72 -5.23 32.17
C ASP A 457 -24.39 -6.24 31.21
N LEU A 458 -24.24 -7.51 31.47
CA LEU A 458 -24.82 -8.61 30.68
C LEU A 458 -26.36 -8.70 30.77
N THR A 459 -27.03 -7.88 31.59
CA THR A 459 -28.50 -7.79 31.60
C THR A 459 -29.05 -7.01 30.41
N LYS A 460 -28.22 -6.14 29.78
CA LYS A 460 -28.57 -5.39 28.58
C LYS A 460 -28.69 -6.33 27.37
N ASP A 461 -29.60 -5.99 26.44
CA ASP A 461 -29.82 -6.80 25.23
C ASP A 461 -28.71 -6.55 24.18
N SER A 462 -27.61 -7.29 24.31
CA SER A 462 -26.46 -7.18 23.43
C SER A 462 -26.13 -8.51 22.78
N SER A 463 -25.62 -8.47 21.54
CA SER A 463 -25.11 -9.66 20.88
C SER A 463 -23.82 -9.35 20.12
N PHE A 464 -22.93 -10.33 20.11
CA PHE A 464 -21.68 -10.32 19.35
C PHE A 464 -21.66 -11.54 18.43
N THR A 465 -21.89 -11.33 17.14
CA THR A 465 -22.03 -12.40 16.15
C THR A 465 -20.86 -12.33 15.16
N ILE A 466 -20.22 -13.46 14.93
CA ILE A 466 -19.28 -13.63 13.83
C ILE A 466 -20.00 -14.46 12.76
N ASP A 467 -20.36 -13.82 11.66
CA ASP A 467 -21.04 -14.48 10.55
C ASP A 467 -20.06 -15.21 9.66
N LYS A 468 -18.94 -14.57 9.34
CA LYS A 468 -17.84 -15.11 8.55
C LYS A 468 -16.53 -14.39 8.86
N GLY A 469 -15.38 -15.02 8.52
CA GLY A 469 -14.06 -14.42 8.65
C GLY A 469 -13.31 -14.84 9.90
N VAL A 470 -12.45 -13.95 10.41
CA VAL A 470 -11.51 -14.21 11.49
C VAL A 470 -11.75 -13.28 12.67
N LEU A 471 -11.91 -13.84 13.87
CA LEU A 471 -11.79 -13.10 15.11
C LEU A 471 -10.42 -13.36 15.74
N GLU A 472 -9.61 -12.33 15.93
CA GLU A 472 -8.33 -12.41 16.63
C GLU A 472 -8.39 -11.66 17.96
N ILE A 473 -8.05 -12.35 19.05
CA ILE A 473 -8.02 -11.78 20.41
C ILE A 473 -6.67 -12.10 21.04
N THR A 474 -5.92 -11.07 21.39
CA THR A 474 -4.57 -11.21 21.97
C THR A 474 -4.32 -10.18 23.07
N GLY A 475 -3.19 -10.33 23.81
CA GLY A 475 -2.74 -9.31 24.74
C GLY A 475 -3.69 -9.07 25.93
N ASN A 476 -4.33 -10.10 26.48
CA ASN A 476 -5.33 -10.02 27.56
C ASN A 476 -6.60 -9.21 27.19
N SER A 477 -7.00 -9.29 25.94
CA SER A 477 -8.22 -8.64 25.46
C SER A 477 -9.46 -9.50 25.64
N SER A 478 -10.63 -8.88 25.71
CA SER A 478 -11.88 -9.56 26.01
C SER A 478 -13.08 -9.09 25.18
N VAL A 479 -14.05 -9.99 24.99
CA VAL A 479 -15.39 -9.68 24.49
C VAL A 479 -16.40 -9.92 25.60
N ASN A 480 -17.22 -8.90 25.88
CA ASN A 480 -18.30 -8.94 26.86
C ASN A 480 -19.63 -8.69 26.15
N SER A 481 -20.52 -9.69 26.10
CA SER A 481 -21.83 -9.52 25.45
C SER A 481 -22.82 -10.54 26.00
N LYS A 482 -24.11 -10.17 26.13
CA LYS A 482 -25.14 -11.08 26.58
C LYS A 482 -25.21 -12.36 25.74
N ALA A 483 -25.09 -12.26 24.42
CA ALA A 483 -24.99 -13.39 23.52
C ALA A 483 -23.75 -13.29 22.63
N ILE A 484 -22.94 -14.36 22.58
CA ILE A 484 -21.78 -14.50 21.69
C ILE A 484 -22.04 -15.68 20.77
N VAL A 485 -22.06 -15.47 19.44
CA VAL A 485 -22.51 -16.48 18.47
C VAL A 485 -21.49 -16.60 17.34
N PHE A 486 -21.07 -17.82 17.04
CA PHE A 486 -20.22 -18.17 15.93
C PHE A 486 -20.98 -18.95 14.85
N ASN A 487 -21.00 -18.45 13.63
CA ASN A 487 -21.57 -19.17 12.50
C ASN A 487 -20.55 -20.16 11.89
N GLU A 488 -21.02 -21.00 10.97
CA GLU A 488 -20.20 -22.05 10.36
C GLU A 488 -19.00 -21.46 9.57
N GLY A 489 -17.82 -22.04 9.74
CA GLY A 489 -16.61 -21.66 9.02
C GLY A 489 -15.87 -20.45 9.59
N VAL A 490 -16.27 -19.95 10.74
CA VAL A 490 -15.58 -18.86 11.44
C VAL A 490 -14.25 -19.34 12.01
N THR A 491 -13.21 -18.53 11.83
CA THR A 491 -11.90 -18.78 12.41
C THR A 491 -11.69 -17.91 13.66
N LEU A 492 -11.29 -18.56 14.75
CA LEU A 492 -10.90 -17.93 16.02
C LEU A 492 -9.39 -18.03 16.21
N ARG A 493 -8.74 -16.91 16.39
CA ARG A 493 -7.33 -16.79 16.73
C ARG A 493 -7.21 -16.18 18.14
N ALA A 494 -7.12 -17.02 19.15
CA ALA A 494 -7.10 -16.62 20.55
C ALA A 494 -5.73 -16.90 21.17
N GLY A 495 -5.05 -15.82 21.62
CA GLY A 495 -3.83 -15.90 22.37
C GLY A 495 -4.07 -15.98 23.88
N ARG A 496 -2.99 -16.20 24.65
CA ARG A 496 -3.07 -16.27 26.11
C ARG A 496 -3.69 -14.98 26.68
N GLY A 497 -4.65 -15.16 27.58
CA GLY A 497 -5.39 -14.08 28.21
C GLY A 497 -6.56 -13.54 27.40
N ALA A 498 -6.85 -14.14 26.23
CA ALA A 498 -8.10 -13.89 25.50
C ALA A 498 -9.29 -14.39 26.30
N THR A 499 -10.32 -13.56 26.50
CA THR A 499 -11.47 -13.96 27.34
C THR A 499 -12.81 -13.64 26.70
N PHE A 500 -13.81 -14.50 26.99
CA PHE A 500 -15.21 -14.24 26.71
C PHE A 500 -16.03 -14.19 28.03
N ARG A 501 -16.93 -13.21 28.09
CA ARG A 501 -17.97 -13.12 29.13
C ARG A 501 -19.33 -12.94 28.49
N GLY A 502 -20.24 -13.86 28.71
CA GLY A 502 -21.58 -13.82 28.13
C GLY A 502 -22.63 -14.47 29.01
N ASP A 503 -23.90 -14.19 28.75
CA ASP A 503 -24.99 -14.98 29.29
C ASP A 503 -25.14 -16.31 28.51
N THR A 504 -25.02 -16.20 27.19
CA THR A 504 -24.99 -17.34 26.28
C THR A 504 -23.80 -17.27 25.34
N ILE A 505 -23.08 -18.39 25.17
CA ILE A 505 -21.96 -18.51 24.20
C ILE A 505 -22.26 -19.72 23.32
N ASP A 506 -22.37 -19.50 22.01
CA ASP A 506 -22.82 -20.51 21.04
C ASP A 506 -21.76 -20.86 20.01
N PHE A 507 -21.15 -22.03 20.11
CA PHE A 507 -20.27 -22.67 19.14
C PHE A 507 -20.93 -23.93 18.52
N SER A 508 -22.25 -24.01 18.53
CA SER A 508 -22.99 -25.19 18.05
C SER A 508 -22.77 -25.51 16.57
N LYS A 509 -22.30 -24.55 15.78
CA LYS A 509 -21.99 -24.73 14.34
C LYS A 509 -20.53 -25.09 14.04
N GLY A 510 -19.71 -25.27 15.09
CA GLY A 510 -18.28 -25.49 14.96
C GLY A 510 -17.47 -24.22 14.93
N VAL A 511 -16.17 -24.37 15.15
CA VAL A 511 -15.18 -23.25 15.13
C VAL A 511 -13.87 -23.75 14.59
N ILE A 512 -13.19 -22.94 13.76
CA ILE A 512 -11.83 -23.19 13.30
C ILE A 512 -10.87 -22.42 14.22
N PHE A 513 -10.00 -23.13 14.95
CA PHE A 513 -8.98 -22.52 15.78
C PHE A 513 -7.70 -22.30 14.97
N ASP A 514 -7.24 -21.05 14.83
CA ASP A 514 -5.94 -20.73 14.26
C ASP A 514 -4.89 -20.67 15.35
N LEU A 515 -4.18 -21.77 15.52
CA LEU A 515 -3.14 -21.94 16.54
C LEU A 515 -1.76 -21.49 16.08
N ARG A 516 -1.54 -21.26 14.76
CA ARG A 516 -0.24 -21.00 14.14
C ARG A 516 0.54 -19.85 14.77
N PRO A 517 -0.05 -18.69 15.10
CA PRO A 517 0.69 -17.59 15.71
C PRO A 517 1.25 -17.90 17.11
N PHE A 518 0.72 -18.94 17.77
CA PHE A 518 1.01 -19.29 19.16
C PHE A 518 1.75 -20.63 19.34
N MET A 519 2.20 -21.23 18.23
CA MET A 519 2.82 -22.56 18.25
C MET A 519 4.20 -22.58 18.89
N ASP A 520 4.94 -21.45 18.85
CA ASP A 520 6.32 -21.41 19.34
C ASP A 520 6.41 -21.35 20.87
N ASP A 521 5.46 -20.70 21.51
CA ASP A 521 5.43 -20.48 22.96
C ASP A 521 4.24 -21.14 23.67
N TYR A 522 3.41 -21.87 22.91
CA TYR A 522 2.18 -22.52 23.41
C TYR A 522 1.24 -21.53 24.13
N SER A 523 1.15 -20.30 23.61
CA SER A 523 0.36 -19.22 24.21
C SER A 523 -1.08 -19.13 23.67
N SER A 524 -1.57 -20.18 22.98
CA SER A 524 -2.97 -20.25 22.51
C SER A 524 -3.94 -20.48 23.64
N GLY A 525 -5.18 -20.12 23.43
CA GLY A 525 -6.33 -20.48 24.26
C GLY A 525 -7.26 -19.32 24.56
N LEU A 526 -8.56 -19.61 24.44
CA LEU A 526 -9.65 -18.73 24.84
C LEU A 526 -10.16 -19.13 26.21
N SER A 527 -10.24 -18.20 27.14
CA SER A 527 -10.87 -18.42 28.46
C SER A 527 -12.33 -18.01 28.44
N ILE A 528 -13.21 -18.88 28.92
CA ILE A 528 -14.62 -18.58 29.19
C ILE A 528 -14.69 -18.24 30.69
N GLU A 529 -14.81 -16.97 31.00
CA GLU A 529 -14.77 -16.47 32.39
C GLU A 529 -16.18 -16.35 33.01
N GLN A 530 -17.21 -16.21 32.17
CA GLN A 530 -18.60 -16.17 32.63
C GLN A 530 -19.51 -16.69 31.50
N ALA A 531 -20.33 -17.69 31.80
CA ALA A 531 -21.39 -18.15 30.91
C ALA A 531 -22.48 -18.84 31.73
N ASN A 532 -23.76 -18.47 31.58
CA ASN A 532 -24.89 -19.19 32.13
C ASN A 532 -25.28 -20.38 31.22
N SER A 533 -24.93 -20.31 29.94
CA SER A 533 -25.08 -21.42 29.00
C SER A 533 -23.96 -21.32 27.94
N HIS A 534 -23.25 -22.40 27.75
CA HIS A 534 -22.25 -22.52 26.68
C HIS A 534 -22.55 -23.80 25.86
N THR A 535 -22.76 -23.63 24.55
CA THR A 535 -23.07 -24.72 23.64
C THR A 535 -21.93 -25.03 22.70
N LEU A 536 -21.44 -26.26 22.68
CA LEU A 536 -20.50 -26.78 21.71
C LEU A 536 -21.21 -27.72 20.74
N GLY A 537 -20.82 -27.77 19.51
CA GLY A 537 -21.33 -28.69 18.49
C GLY A 537 -20.59 -28.50 17.15
N GLY A 538 -20.98 -29.24 16.12
CA GLY A 538 -20.34 -29.23 14.83
C GLY A 538 -18.87 -29.66 14.89
N LEU A 539 -18.05 -29.24 13.95
CA LEU A 539 -16.66 -29.64 13.83
C LEU A 539 -15.71 -28.63 14.46
N MET A 540 -14.68 -29.12 15.15
CA MET A 540 -13.54 -28.35 15.58
C MET A 540 -12.50 -28.32 14.45
N GLY A 541 -12.26 -27.16 13.80
CA GLY A 541 -11.23 -27.01 12.80
C GLY A 541 -9.90 -26.59 13.42
N VAL A 542 -8.78 -27.05 12.85
CA VAL A 542 -7.44 -26.49 13.05
C VAL A 542 -7.07 -25.79 11.78
N ALA A 543 -6.85 -24.46 11.85
CA ALA A 543 -6.41 -23.67 10.71
C ALA A 543 -4.94 -23.95 10.42
N ASP A 544 -4.66 -24.60 9.32
CA ASP A 544 -3.33 -25.04 8.90
C ASP A 544 -3.19 -25.10 7.38
N THR A 545 -1.95 -25.30 6.94
CA THR A 545 -1.60 -25.61 5.56
C THR A 545 -0.66 -26.84 5.57
N LEU A 546 -0.53 -27.55 4.46
CA LEU A 546 0.42 -28.67 4.39
C LEU A 546 1.85 -28.24 4.71
N ASP A 547 2.25 -27.00 4.35
CA ASP A 547 3.59 -26.48 4.62
C ASP A 547 3.88 -26.34 6.12
N ASP A 548 2.86 -26.10 6.95
CA ASP A 548 3.03 -26.02 8.42
C ASP A 548 3.63 -27.31 8.99
N TYR A 549 3.26 -28.47 8.44
CA TYR A 549 3.70 -29.78 8.91
C TYR A 549 5.10 -30.19 8.41
N ALA A 550 5.79 -29.30 7.71
CA ALA A 550 7.18 -29.52 7.34
C ALA A 550 8.19 -29.22 8.48
N HIS A 551 7.74 -28.61 9.58
CA HIS A 551 8.57 -28.23 10.72
C HIS A 551 8.82 -29.42 11.67
N GLU A 552 10.06 -29.51 12.22
CA GLU A 552 10.52 -30.60 13.12
C GLU A 552 9.62 -30.81 14.36
N ARG A 553 8.93 -29.77 14.86
CA ARG A 553 7.99 -29.90 16.00
C ARG A 553 6.95 -30.99 15.81
N TRP A 554 6.51 -31.22 14.57
CA TRP A 554 5.49 -32.20 14.24
C TRP A 554 5.97 -33.63 14.28
N ALA A 555 7.29 -33.87 14.46
CA ALA A 555 7.84 -35.18 14.72
C ALA A 555 7.43 -35.77 16.08
N THR A 556 6.89 -34.96 16.98
CA THR A 556 6.46 -35.36 18.32
C THR A 556 5.03 -34.92 18.61
N LYS A 557 4.40 -35.57 19.61
CA LYS A 557 3.05 -35.19 20.07
C LYS A 557 3.06 -33.73 20.54
N GLN A 558 2.12 -32.92 20.04
CA GLN A 558 1.94 -31.52 20.40
C GLN A 558 0.53 -31.31 20.99
N ARG A 559 0.40 -30.42 21.97
CA ARG A 559 -0.88 -30.07 22.60
C ARG A 559 -1.02 -28.55 22.58
N PHE A 560 -2.13 -28.05 22.09
CA PHE A 560 -2.47 -26.63 22.03
C PHE A 560 -3.80 -26.40 22.73
N LEU A 561 -3.80 -25.53 23.72
CA LEU A 561 -5.04 -25.14 24.41
C LEU A 561 -5.96 -24.40 23.42
N ALA A 562 -7.17 -24.87 23.28
CA ALA A 562 -8.22 -24.23 22.48
C ALA A 562 -9.19 -23.43 23.36
N LEU A 563 -9.74 -24.06 24.40
CA LEU A 563 -10.68 -23.46 25.35
C LEU A 563 -10.27 -23.79 26.79
N SER A 564 -10.48 -22.82 27.69
CA SER A 564 -10.45 -23.05 29.14
C SER A 564 -11.65 -22.39 29.81
N TYR A 565 -12.07 -22.92 30.94
CA TYR A 565 -13.17 -22.39 31.75
C TYR A 565 -12.62 -21.97 33.11
N THR A 566 -13.15 -20.88 33.65
CA THR A 566 -12.92 -20.53 35.07
C THR A 566 -13.82 -21.33 35.97
N ASP A 567 -13.42 -21.58 37.24
CA ASP A 567 -14.14 -22.36 38.24
C ASP A 567 -15.62 -22.03 38.28
N GLY A 568 -16.47 -23.05 38.09
CA GLY A 568 -17.93 -22.98 38.11
C GLY A 568 -18.61 -22.58 36.79
N THR A 569 -17.85 -22.28 35.72
CA THR A 569 -18.43 -22.02 34.38
C THR A 569 -18.46 -23.25 33.48
N GLU A 570 -17.59 -24.21 33.72
CA GLU A 570 -17.49 -25.51 33.01
C GLU A 570 -18.78 -26.34 33.12
N GLY A 571 -19.43 -26.30 34.28
CA GLY A 571 -20.68 -26.96 34.53
C GLY A 571 -21.87 -26.45 33.70
N ASN A 572 -21.78 -25.28 33.10
CA ASN A 572 -22.81 -24.71 32.23
C ASN A 572 -22.60 -25.06 30.74
N ARG A 573 -21.59 -25.87 30.45
CA ARG A 573 -21.33 -26.37 29.08
C ARG A 573 -22.36 -27.43 28.67
N THR A 574 -22.85 -27.32 27.44
CA THR A 574 -23.73 -28.29 26.81
C THR A 574 -23.19 -28.77 25.49
N GLY A 575 -23.20 -30.08 25.22
CA GLY A 575 -22.67 -30.68 24.02
C GLY A 575 -21.14 -30.77 24.01
N ASP A 576 -20.61 -31.15 22.88
CA ASP A 576 -19.18 -31.21 22.56
C ASP A 576 -19.03 -31.04 21.05
N PHE A 577 -17.84 -30.71 20.55
CA PHE A 577 -17.56 -30.77 19.12
C PHE A 577 -17.68 -32.23 18.63
N ASP A 578 -18.29 -32.43 17.46
CA ASP A 578 -18.53 -33.78 16.92
C ASP A 578 -17.22 -34.49 16.60
N ASP A 579 -16.27 -33.79 15.93
CA ASP A 579 -14.95 -34.30 15.58
C ASP A 579 -13.97 -33.13 15.40
N ILE A 580 -12.68 -33.42 15.13
CA ILE A 580 -11.64 -32.43 14.81
C ILE A 580 -11.12 -32.68 13.40
N TYR A 581 -10.78 -31.58 12.67
CA TYR A 581 -10.20 -31.68 11.33
C TYR A 581 -9.12 -30.61 11.08
N SER A 582 -8.19 -30.91 10.20
CA SER A 582 -7.22 -29.98 9.60
C SER A 582 -7.87 -29.27 8.41
N THR A 583 -7.74 -27.96 8.32
CA THR A 583 -8.25 -27.20 7.16
C THR A 583 -7.44 -27.50 5.89
N ALA A 584 -6.17 -27.94 6.03
CA ALA A 584 -5.32 -28.33 4.90
C ALA A 584 -5.81 -29.59 4.18
N THR A 585 -6.45 -30.53 4.92
CA THR A 585 -6.85 -31.83 4.35
C THR A 585 -8.36 -32.05 4.35
N GLY A 586 -9.13 -31.28 5.13
CA GLY A 586 -10.57 -31.46 5.34
C GLY A 586 -10.91 -32.69 6.20
N THR A 587 -9.91 -33.35 6.78
CA THR A 587 -10.04 -34.52 7.67
C THR A 587 -9.17 -34.35 8.92
N ASN A 588 -9.25 -35.22 9.88
CA ASN A 588 -8.34 -35.19 11.03
C ASN A 588 -6.94 -35.78 10.72
N VAL A 589 -6.73 -36.35 9.54
CA VAL A 589 -5.45 -36.96 9.11
C VAL A 589 -4.71 -36.05 8.16
N VAL A 590 -3.42 -35.86 8.41
CA VAL A 590 -2.46 -35.27 7.49
C VAL A 590 -1.55 -36.38 6.98
N ASP A 591 -1.70 -36.73 5.72
CA ASP A 591 -1.00 -37.80 5.01
C ASP A 591 -0.40 -37.23 3.73
N SER A 592 0.87 -36.85 3.77
CA SER A 592 1.59 -36.29 2.64
C SER A 592 3.07 -36.63 2.72
N PRO A 593 3.67 -37.25 1.70
CA PRO A 593 5.08 -37.61 1.70
C PRO A 593 6.03 -36.42 1.85
N TYR A 594 5.52 -35.18 1.69
CA TYR A 594 6.29 -33.94 1.77
C TYR A 594 6.30 -33.31 3.17
N THR A 595 5.59 -33.91 4.14
CA THR A 595 5.38 -33.36 5.48
C THR A 595 5.56 -34.44 6.54
N TYR A 596 5.59 -34.07 7.82
CA TYR A 596 5.33 -35.02 8.89
C TYR A 596 3.87 -35.45 8.79
N GLU A 597 3.65 -36.75 8.86
CA GLU A 597 2.32 -37.34 8.82
C GLU A 597 1.80 -37.58 10.23
N GLY A 598 0.50 -37.49 10.42
CA GLY A 598 -0.13 -37.70 11.70
C GLY A 598 -1.61 -37.39 11.66
N TYR A 599 -2.20 -37.30 12.85
CA TYR A 599 -3.61 -36.96 12.97
C TYR A 599 -3.92 -36.11 14.20
N TRP A 600 -4.93 -35.31 14.09
CA TRP A 600 -5.45 -34.47 15.15
C TRP A 600 -6.47 -35.23 15.97
N THR A 601 -6.44 -35.03 17.31
CA THR A 601 -7.47 -35.41 18.26
C THR A 601 -7.85 -34.27 19.17
N LYS A 602 -9.03 -34.24 19.72
CA LYS A 602 -9.42 -33.36 20.83
C LYS A 602 -9.30 -34.11 22.16
N GLU A 603 -8.76 -33.46 23.17
CA GLU A 603 -8.59 -34.02 24.51
C GLU A 603 -9.14 -33.01 25.53
N TRP A 604 -10.01 -33.48 26.41
CA TRP A 604 -10.50 -32.75 27.57
C TRP A 604 -9.68 -33.10 28.81
N GLU A 605 -9.49 -32.14 29.71
CA GLU A 605 -8.75 -32.28 30.94
C GLU A 605 -9.49 -31.58 32.09
N ASP A 606 -9.63 -32.24 33.23
CA ASP A 606 -10.08 -31.70 34.51
C ASP A 606 -8.80 -31.26 35.28
N THR A 607 -8.54 -29.96 35.37
CA THR A 607 -7.31 -29.44 35.95
C THR A 607 -7.45 -29.03 37.41
N ASP A 608 -8.67 -28.79 37.90
CA ASP A 608 -8.95 -28.44 39.28
C ASP A 608 -9.40 -29.62 40.17
N GLY A 609 -9.78 -30.74 39.54
CA GLY A 609 -10.09 -31.99 40.21
C GLY A 609 -11.51 -32.08 40.78
N ASP A 610 -12.43 -31.26 40.27
CA ASP A 610 -13.85 -31.27 40.68
C ASP A 610 -14.70 -32.32 39.98
N GLY A 611 -14.15 -32.99 38.98
CA GLY A 611 -14.77 -34.06 38.20
C GLY A 611 -15.48 -33.58 36.91
N ILE A 612 -15.32 -32.32 36.53
CA ILE A 612 -15.82 -31.74 35.29
C ILE A 612 -14.60 -31.19 34.48
N ASP A 613 -14.49 -31.58 33.21
CA ASP A 613 -13.38 -31.11 32.36
C ASP A 613 -13.47 -29.62 32.10
N ASP A 614 -12.41 -28.89 32.38
CA ASP A 614 -12.31 -27.43 32.29
C ASP A 614 -11.39 -26.94 31.17
N GLN A 615 -10.61 -27.83 30.53
CA GLN A 615 -9.71 -27.45 29.42
C GLN A 615 -9.86 -28.37 28.22
N LEU A 616 -9.98 -27.75 27.01
CA LEU A 616 -10.03 -28.45 25.72
C LEU A 616 -8.73 -28.21 24.95
N TYR A 617 -8.09 -29.27 24.53
CA TYR A 617 -6.88 -29.24 23.72
C TYR A 617 -7.09 -29.80 22.32
N ALA A 618 -6.48 -29.16 21.31
CA ALA A 618 -6.17 -29.76 20.03
C ALA A 618 -4.82 -30.49 20.13
N VAL A 619 -4.80 -31.77 19.81
CA VAL A 619 -3.66 -32.65 20.04
C VAL A 619 -3.21 -33.30 18.75
N TRP A 620 -1.95 -33.01 18.35
CA TRP A 620 -1.31 -33.66 17.24
C TRP A 620 -0.64 -34.98 17.65
N ASN A 621 -0.90 -36.04 16.91
CA ASN A 621 -0.31 -37.35 17.10
C ASN A 621 0.47 -37.75 15.84
N PRO A 622 1.81 -37.71 15.85
CA PRO A 622 2.62 -38.06 14.69
C PRO A 622 2.59 -39.56 14.40
N THR A 623 2.65 -39.93 13.11
CA THR A 623 2.72 -41.34 12.66
C THR A 623 3.97 -41.64 11.86
N SER A 624 4.43 -40.75 10.99
CA SER A 624 5.64 -40.90 10.19
C SER A 624 6.32 -39.55 9.88
N GLY A 625 7.56 -39.64 9.36
CA GLY A 625 8.35 -38.47 8.99
C GLY A 625 8.20 -38.11 7.52
N ILE A 626 8.93 -37.05 7.10
CA ILE A 626 8.97 -36.58 5.70
C ILE A 626 9.69 -37.60 4.82
N GLU A 627 9.05 -38.03 3.72
CA GLU A 627 9.59 -39.04 2.81
C GLU A 627 10.15 -38.43 1.50
N ASP A 628 9.67 -37.27 1.03
CA ASP A 628 10.07 -36.65 -0.22
C ASP A 628 10.06 -35.12 -0.14
N ILE A 629 10.51 -34.42 -1.19
CA ILE A 629 10.49 -32.96 -1.32
C ILE A 629 9.66 -32.55 -2.53
N LEU A 630 8.86 -31.50 -2.38
CA LEU A 630 8.12 -30.91 -3.49
C LEU A 630 9.08 -30.56 -4.65
N PRO A 631 8.75 -30.92 -5.91
CA PRO A 631 9.62 -30.70 -7.06
C PRO A 631 10.03 -29.23 -7.24
N GLU A 632 9.15 -28.28 -6.92
CA GLU A 632 9.41 -26.85 -6.96
C GLU A 632 10.41 -26.38 -5.90
N LEU A 633 10.49 -27.09 -4.76
CA LEU A 633 11.44 -26.83 -3.68
C LEU A 633 12.76 -27.58 -3.87
N ALA A 634 12.82 -28.48 -4.84
CA ALA A 634 14.00 -29.34 -5.04
C ALA A 634 15.28 -28.60 -5.45
N GLY A 635 15.19 -27.31 -5.83
CA GLY A 635 16.36 -26.47 -6.12
C GLY A 635 16.94 -26.66 -7.52
N ALA A 636 16.12 -26.98 -8.51
CA ALA A 636 16.55 -27.13 -9.90
C ALA A 636 17.20 -25.87 -10.48
N ASP A 637 16.74 -24.70 -10.06
CA ASP A 637 17.24 -23.36 -10.40
C ASP A 637 18.70 -23.14 -10.03
N ILE A 638 19.19 -23.76 -8.95
CA ILE A 638 20.61 -23.72 -8.55
C ILE A 638 21.46 -24.40 -9.62
N GLY A 639 21.10 -25.63 -10.01
CA GLY A 639 21.77 -26.36 -11.10
C GLY A 639 21.60 -25.67 -12.46
N ASN A 640 20.42 -25.12 -12.74
CA ASN A 640 20.14 -24.39 -13.99
C ASN A 640 20.99 -23.11 -14.13
N SER A 641 21.35 -22.46 -13.03
CA SER A 641 22.27 -21.31 -13.02
C SER A 641 23.68 -21.66 -13.54
N MET A 642 24.11 -22.90 -13.39
CA MET A 642 25.40 -23.36 -13.92
C MET A 642 25.35 -23.48 -15.45
N TRP A 643 24.24 -23.95 -16.03
CA TRP A 643 24.07 -24.01 -17.49
C TRP A 643 24.05 -22.62 -18.13
N SER A 644 23.33 -21.66 -17.54
CA SER A 644 23.30 -20.28 -18.05
C SER A 644 24.65 -19.58 -17.88
N SER A 645 25.39 -19.86 -16.80
CA SER A 645 26.76 -19.38 -16.63
C SER A 645 27.71 -19.93 -17.73
N ALA A 646 27.60 -21.21 -18.07
CA ALA A 646 28.36 -21.84 -19.16
C ALA A 646 27.99 -21.21 -20.53
N SER A 647 26.72 -20.93 -20.78
CA SER A 647 26.23 -20.25 -21.99
C SER A 647 26.81 -18.84 -22.12
N ASN A 648 26.82 -18.05 -21.05
CA ASN A 648 27.40 -16.71 -21.03
C ASN A 648 28.89 -16.71 -21.39
N MET A 649 29.63 -17.69 -20.89
CA MET A 649 31.05 -17.84 -21.23
C MET A 649 31.28 -18.21 -22.71
N LYS A 650 30.41 -19.07 -23.26
CA LYS A 650 30.41 -19.42 -24.67
C LYS A 650 30.10 -18.21 -25.56
N SER A 651 29.20 -17.36 -25.17
CA SER A 651 28.83 -16.12 -25.89
C SER A 651 30.05 -15.19 -26.05
N VAL A 652 30.87 -15.02 -24.99
CA VAL A 652 32.11 -14.23 -25.05
C VAL A 652 33.18 -14.93 -25.93
N SER A 653 33.30 -16.24 -25.84
CA SER A 653 34.20 -17.04 -26.67
C SER A 653 33.86 -16.92 -28.18
N ASN A 654 32.60 -17.05 -28.52
CA ASN A 654 32.13 -16.90 -29.90
C ASN A 654 32.40 -15.49 -30.45
N ALA A 655 32.19 -14.44 -29.63
CA ALA A 655 32.52 -13.07 -30.00
C ALA A 655 34.02 -12.89 -30.28
N ALA A 656 34.90 -13.51 -29.50
CA ALA A 656 36.36 -13.43 -29.69
C ALA A 656 36.81 -14.21 -30.93
N LEU A 657 36.32 -15.47 -31.12
CA LEU A 657 36.66 -16.29 -32.29
C LEU A 657 36.15 -15.69 -33.59
N GLY A 658 35.02 -15.01 -33.58
CA GLY A 658 34.53 -14.27 -34.77
C GLY A 658 35.46 -13.15 -35.25
N LYS A 659 36.47 -12.75 -34.45
CA LYS A 659 37.47 -11.72 -34.81
C LYS A 659 38.72 -12.28 -35.50
N VAL A 660 39.02 -13.54 -35.30
CA VAL A 660 40.26 -14.15 -35.85
C VAL A 660 40.05 -14.94 -37.14
N GLY A 661 38.91 -14.72 -37.80
CA GLY A 661 38.61 -15.28 -39.12
C GLY A 661 39.51 -14.76 -40.25
N ILE A 662 39.25 -15.23 -41.48
CA ILE A 662 40.08 -14.98 -42.70
C ILE A 662 40.34 -13.46 -42.88
N THR A 663 39.34 -12.62 -42.64
CA THR A 663 39.42 -11.16 -42.83
C THR A 663 40.50 -10.52 -41.97
N ARG A 664 40.70 -10.95 -40.75
CA ARG A 664 41.73 -10.39 -39.83
C ARG A 664 43.15 -10.63 -40.32
N PHE A 665 43.42 -11.75 -40.99
CA PHE A 665 44.71 -12.03 -41.58
C PHE A 665 44.98 -11.19 -42.84
N LEU A 666 43.98 -10.66 -43.49
CA LEU A 666 44.08 -9.83 -44.69
C LEU A 666 44.32 -8.34 -44.37
N LEU A 667 44.02 -7.91 -43.15
CA LEU A 667 44.19 -6.51 -42.70
C LEU A 667 45.69 -6.17 -42.59
N GLY A 668 46.11 -4.99 -43.03
CA GLY A 668 47.47 -4.49 -42.98
C GLY A 668 48.02 -4.32 -41.56
N PRO A 669 47.33 -3.61 -40.65
CA PRO A 669 47.81 -3.31 -39.30
C PRO A 669 47.99 -4.58 -38.46
N LYS A 670 48.99 -4.58 -37.56
CA LYS A 670 49.32 -5.72 -36.70
C LYS A 670 48.44 -5.82 -35.47
N ASN A 671 48.02 -4.69 -34.86
CA ASN A 671 47.23 -4.65 -33.65
C ASN A 671 45.74 -4.42 -33.99
N ASN A 672 44.86 -4.86 -33.14
CA ASN A 672 43.43 -4.71 -33.31
C ASN A 672 42.76 -4.63 -31.92
N PHE A 673 41.81 -3.71 -31.78
CA PHE A 673 40.93 -3.58 -30.63
C PHE A 673 39.49 -3.71 -31.10
N TRP A 674 38.65 -4.36 -30.32
CA TRP A 674 37.26 -4.57 -30.68
C TRP A 674 36.31 -4.49 -29.50
N VAL A 675 35.04 -4.16 -29.78
CA VAL A 675 33.92 -4.11 -28.85
C VAL A 675 32.74 -4.83 -29.50
N ASN A 676 32.06 -5.67 -28.71
CA ASN A 676 30.86 -6.41 -29.13
C ASN A 676 29.74 -6.30 -28.10
N GLY A 677 28.50 -6.04 -28.53
CA GLY A 677 27.29 -6.32 -27.77
C GLY A 677 26.92 -7.79 -27.91
N LEU A 678 26.42 -8.38 -26.82
CA LEU A 678 26.08 -9.79 -26.68
C LEU A 678 24.64 -9.96 -26.22
N GLY A 679 23.94 -10.98 -26.77
CA GLY A 679 22.66 -11.48 -26.28
C GLY A 679 22.67 -12.99 -26.20
N ASP A 680 22.11 -13.55 -25.12
CA ASP A 680 22.03 -14.99 -24.87
C ASP A 680 20.64 -15.32 -24.34
N PHE A 681 19.91 -16.19 -25.03
CA PHE A 681 18.55 -16.60 -24.74
C PHE A 681 18.48 -18.11 -24.75
N THR A 682 18.08 -18.70 -23.66
CA THR A 682 17.96 -20.14 -23.50
C THR A 682 16.55 -20.52 -23.06
N TYR A 683 16.01 -21.53 -23.72
CA TYR A 683 14.78 -22.20 -23.35
C TYR A 683 15.08 -23.66 -22.98
N HIS A 684 14.55 -24.11 -21.84
CA HIS A 684 14.64 -25.51 -21.42
C HIS A 684 13.32 -25.95 -20.80
N ALA A 685 12.70 -27.01 -21.34
CA ALA A 685 11.44 -27.55 -20.84
C ALA A 685 11.63 -28.38 -19.57
N THR A 686 10.63 -28.41 -18.71
CA THR A 686 10.53 -29.31 -17.55
C THR A 686 10.54 -30.77 -18.02
N ARG A 687 11.34 -31.64 -17.37
CA ARG A 687 11.50 -33.03 -17.74
C ARG A 687 11.87 -33.92 -16.55
N ASN A 688 11.18 -35.05 -16.40
CA ASN A 688 11.47 -36.08 -15.39
C ASN A 688 11.47 -35.51 -13.94
N GLY A 689 10.48 -34.68 -13.61
CA GLY A 689 10.37 -34.06 -12.30
C GLY A 689 11.41 -32.96 -11.99
N ILE A 690 12.25 -32.58 -12.98
CA ILE A 690 13.18 -31.48 -12.85
C ILE A 690 12.61 -30.26 -13.58
N ASP A 691 12.47 -29.16 -12.86
CA ASP A 691 11.92 -27.92 -13.43
C ASP A 691 12.82 -27.34 -14.52
N GLY A 692 12.20 -26.91 -15.61
CA GLY A 692 12.87 -26.21 -16.71
C GLY A 692 13.04 -24.73 -16.40
N TYR A 693 13.65 -24.01 -17.35
CA TYR A 693 13.89 -22.58 -17.19
C TYR A 693 13.93 -21.83 -18.50
N ASP A 694 13.69 -20.53 -18.41
CA ASP A 694 13.96 -19.52 -19.43
C ASP A 694 15.07 -18.60 -18.96
N TYR A 695 16.15 -18.49 -19.73
CA TYR A 695 17.22 -17.54 -19.49
C TYR A 695 17.24 -16.45 -20.55
N ASN A 696 17.26 -15.20 -20.10
CA ASN A 696 17.39 -14.01 -20.95
C ASN A 696 18.56 -13.17 -20.43
N GLY A 697 19.60 -13.05 -21.25
CA GLY A 697 20.81 -12.33 -20.89
C GLY A 697 21.37 -11.47 -22.00
N GLY A 698 22.15 -10.47 -21.64
CA GLY A 698 22.86 -9.60 -22.57
C GLY A 698 23.97 -8.85 -21.87
N GLY A 699 24.87 -8.30 -22.68
CA GLY A 699 26.03 -7.61 -22.17
C GLY A 699 26.98 -7.16 -23.25
N TYR A 700 28.24 -7.10 -22.90
CA TYR A 700 29.29 -6.68 -23.85
C TYR A 700 30.57 -7.49 -23.65
N ALA A 701 31.38 -7.54 -24.73
CA ALA A 701 32.75 -7.99 -24.67
C ALA A 701 33.69 -6.99 -25.35
N VAL A 702 34.86 -6.85 -24.78
CA VAL A 702 35.95 -6.03 -25.34
C VAL A 702 37.19 -6.89 -25.44
N GLY A 703 38.00 -6.66 -26.47
CA GLY A 703 39.23 -7.43 -26.61
C GLY A 703 40.25 -6.76 -27.52
N ALA A 704 41.45 -7.28 -27.43
CA ALA A 704 42.54 -6.84 -28.30
C ALA A 704 43.35 -8.04 -28.78
N ASP A 705 43.83 -7.97 -30.03
CA ASP A 705 44.70 -9.01 -30.62
C ASP A 705 45.85 -8.40 -31.38
N ARG A 706 46.87 -9.22 -31.54
CA ARG A 706 48.03 -8.89 -32.33
C ARG A 706 48.35 -10.03 -33.28
N ARG A 707 48.65 -9.64 -34.52
CA ARG A 707 49.23 -10.57 -35.51
C ARG A 707 50.77 -10.64 -35.31
N PHE A 708 51.22 -11.68 -34.66
CA PHE A 708 52.64 -11.90 -34.34
C PHE A 708 53.43 -12.32 -35.56
N THR A 709 52.86 -13.17 -36.43
CA THR A 709 53.42 -13.59 -37.72
C THR A 709 52.34 -13.43 -38.79
N PRO A 710 52.65 -13.55 -40.08
CA PRO A 710 51.64 -13.57 -41.16
C PRO A 710 50.55 -14.63 -40.93
N ASN A 711 50.86 -15.63 -40.14
CA ASN A 711 50.03 -16.83 -39.96
C ASN A 711 49.52 -16.99 -38.53
N THR A 712 49.85 -16.13 -37.59
CA THR A 712 49.51 -16.30 -36.15
C THR A 712 48.96 -15.03 -35.55
N ILE A 713 47.77 -15.14 -34.94
CA ILE A 713 47.10 -14.10 -34.16
C ILE A 713 46.92 -14.62 -32.74
N LEU A 714 47.20 -13.77 -31.75
CA LEU A 714 46.89 -14.03 -30.34
C LEU A 714 46.25 -12.78 -29.76
N GLY A 715 45.29 -12.98 -28.88
CA GLY A 715 44.52 -11.90 -28.23
C GLY A 715 44.00 -12.28 -26.86
N ALA A 716 43.49 -11.27 -26.19
CA ALA A 716 42.78 -11.42 -24.94
C ALA A 716 41.47 -10.64 -24.99
N ALA A 717 40.47 -11.12 -24.27
CA ALA A 717 39.17 -10.48 -24.18
C ALA A 717 38.60 -10.56 -22.76
N PHE A 718 37.74 -9.59 -22.48
CA PHE A 718 36.94 -9.53 -21.27
C PHE A 718 35.48 -9.31 -21.65
N GLY A 719 34.56 -10.01 -20.99
CA GLY A 719 33.12 -9.86 -21.19
C GLY A 719 32.37 -9.70 -19.85
N ASN A 720 31.31 -8.93 -19.88
CA ASN A 720 30.37 -8.80 -18.79
C ASN A 720 28.96 -8.98 -19.31
N LEU A 721 28.19 -9.92 -18.72
CA LEU A 721 26.83 -10.20 -19.09
C LEU A 721 25.92 -10.19 -17.86
N TYR A 722 24.75 -9.64 -18.03
CA TYR A 722 23.67 -9.65 -17.06
C TYR A 722 22.52 -10.47 -17.63
N GLY A 723 21.86 -11.24 -16.78
CA GLY A 723 20.72 -12.03 -17.22
C GLY A 723 19.87 -12.51 -16.08
N LYS A 724 18.71 -13.01 -16.44
CA LYS A 724 17.74 -13.56 -15.49
C LYS A 724 17.35 -14.95 -15.94
N ASN A 725 17.42 -15.90 -15.01
CA ASN A 725 16.98 -17.27 -15.15
C ASN A 725 15.67 -17.42 -14.39
N LYS A 726 14.58 -17.75 -15.08
CA LYS A 726 13.25 -17.93 -14.48
C LYS A 726 12.84 -19.40 -14.55
N SER A 727 12.42 -19.95 -13.41
CA SER A 727 11.85 -21.30 -13.38
C SER A 727 10.55 -21.38 -14.18
N ARG A 728 10.22 -22.56 -14.69
CA ARG A 728 8.97 -22.77 -15.46
C ARG A 728 7.74 -22.80 -14.59
N THR A 729 7.88 -23.13 -13.34
CA THR A 729 6.83 -23.07 -12.31
C THR A 729 6.56 -21.65 -11.80
N TRP A 730 7.41 -20.67 -12.19
CA TRP A 730 7.34 -19.25 -11.76
C TRP A 730 7.57 -19.01 -10.26
N ILE A 731 7.96 -20.04 -9.53
CA ILE A 731 8.19 -19.96 -8.08
C ILE A 731 9.53 -19.30 -7.76
N SER A 732 10.52 -19.40 -8.67
CA SER A 732 11.85 -18.85 -8.45
C SER A 732 12.43 -18.13 -9.65
N GLU A 733 13.25 -17.13 -9.36
CA GLU A 733 14.08 -16.46 -10.37
C GLU A 733 15.49 -16.22 -9.85
N VAL A 734 16.50 -16.34 -10.75
CA VAL A 734 17.90 -16.10 -10.44
C VAL A 734 18.45 -14.99 -11.31
N ASP A 735 18.79 -13.86 -10.67
CA ASP A 735 19.55 -12.79 -11.31
C ASP A 735 21.03 -13.16 -11.38
N GLN A 736 21.61 -13.04 -12.57
CA GLN A 736 23.00 -13.42 -12.83
C GLN A 736 23.84 -12.27 -13.35
N THR A 737 25.03 -12.11 -12.81
CA THR A 737 26.06 -11.19 -13.35
C THR A 737 27.32 -11.97 -13.60
N SER A 738 27.69 -12.17 -14.89
CA SER A 738 28.85 -12.95 -15.31
C SER A 738 30.00 -12.07 -15.77
N TYR A 739 31.18 -12.39 -15.32
CA TYR A 739 32.46 -11.79 -15.74
C TYR A 739 33.33 -12.89 -16.35
N VAL A 740 33.81 -12.67 -17.55
CA VAL A 740 34.60 -13.65 -18.32
C VAL A 740 35.87 -13.00 -18.84
N ALA A 741 37.01 -13.60 -18.55
CA ALA A 741 38.28 -13.24 -19.13
C ALA A 741 38.81 -14.43 -19.93
N LEU A 742 39.27 -14.19 -21.16
CA LEU A 742 39.78 -15.25 -22.01
C LEU A 742 40.96 -14.80 -22.87
N LEU A 743 41.79 -15.80 -23.19
CA LEU A 743 42.80 -15.73 -24.24
C LEU A 743 42.26 -16.44 -25.48
N TYR A 744 42.56 -15.91 -26.64
CA TYR A 744 42.17 -16.51 -27.92
C TYR A 744 43.24 -16.38 -28.95
N GLY A 745 43.19 -17.28 -29.93
CA GLY A 745 44.17 -17.25 -31.00
C GLY A 745 43.77 -18.03 -32.25
N ALA A 746 44.46 -17.77 -33.31
CA ALA A 746 44.34 -18.50 -34.53
C ALA A 746 45.72 -18.65 -35.24
N TRP A 747 45.91 -19.81 -35.83
CA TRP A 747 47.06 -20.12 -36.67
C TRP A 747 46.53 -20.66 -38.00
N ARG A 748 47.14 -20.25 -39.12
CA ARG A 748 46.78 -20.73 -40.44
C ARG A 748 47.97 -21.18 -41.24
N ARG A 749 47.79 -22.16 -42.13
CA ARG A 749 48.82 -22.64 -43.03
C ARG A 749 48.22 -22.99 -44.38
N GLN A 750 48.84 -22.45 -45.47
CA GLN A 750 48.47 -22.86 -46.81
C GLN A 750 49.06 -24.25 -47.07
N MET A 751 48.12 -25.15 -47.38
CA MET A 751 48.48 -26.57 -47.63
C MET A 751 48.69 -26.85 -49.11
N SER A 752 47.94 -26.21 -50.01
CA SER A 752 48.11 -26.22 -51.47
C SER A 752 47.41 -24.99 -52.05
N PRO A 753 47.61 -24.67 -53.38
CA PRO A 753 46.82 -23.60 -53.97
C PRO A 753 45.31 -23.79 -53.80
N GLY A 754 44.63 -22.78 -53.21
CA GLY A 754 43.18 -22.84 -52.89
C GLY A 754 42.78 -23.61 -51.64
N ASN A 755 43.76 -24.22 -50.91
CA ASN A 755 43.46 -24.94 -49.64
C ASN A 755 44.26 -24.37 -48.45
N MET A 756 43.55 -24.08 -47.36
CA MET A 756 44.11 -23.53 -46.12
C MET A 756 43.64 -24.29 -44.88
N LEU A 757 44.57 -24.67 -44.03
CA LEU A 757 44.24 -25.19 -42.70
C LEU A 757 44.25 -24.00 -41.71
N ASN A 758 43.14 -23.83 -40.98
CA ASN A 758 43.02 -22.89 -39.88
C ASN A 758 42.81 -23.65 -38.58
N ILE A 759 43.58 -23.31 -37.56
CA ILE A 759 43.39 -23.77 -36.16
C ILE A 759 43.12 -22.56 -35.31
N GLN A 760 42.02 -22.58 -34.59
CA GLN A 760 41.61 -21.49 -33.70
C GLN A 760 41.11 -22.02 -32.34
N GLY A 761 41.26 -21.24 -31.30
CA GLY A 761 40.80 -21.67 -29.99
C GLY A 761 40.75 -20.55 -28.97
N THR A 762 40.11 -20.86 -27.86
CA THR A 762 39.99 -20.01 -26.66
C THR A 762 40.35 -20.79 -25.39
N LEU A 763 40.88 -20.10 -24.42
CA LEU A 763 41.02 -20.55 -23.04
C LEU A 763 40.54 -19.45 -22.13
N GLY A 764 39.54 -19.74 -21.32
CA GLY A 764 38.89 -18.74 -20.51
C GLY A 764 38.60 -19.16 -19.08
N TYR A 765 38.54 -18.16 -18.22
CA TYR A 765 38.07 -18.26 -16.85
C TYR A 765 37.03 -17.17 -16.57
N GLY A 766 36.00 -17.50 -15.78
CA GLY A 766 34.97 -16.55 -15.41
C GLY A 766 34.35 -16.89 -14.07
N TRP A 767 33.57 -15.93 -13.59
CA TRP A 767 32.71 -16.12 -12.42
C TRP A 767 31.38 -15.42 -12.63
N THR A 768 30.33 -16.04 -12.09
CA THR A 768 28.96 -15.49 -12.11
C THR A 768 28.48 -15.33 -10.68
N ARG A 769 28.02 -14.13 -10.35
CA ARG A 769 27.29 -13.87 -9.11
C ARG A 769 25.82 -14.13 -9.36
N ASN A 770 25.22 -14.91 -8.48
CA ASN A 770 23.84 -15.32 -8.55
C ASN A 770 23.09 -14.77 -7.35
N LYS A 771 21.86 -14.28 -7.56
CA LYS A 771 20.90 -13.90 -6.53
C LYS A 771 19.58 -14.59 -6.84
N LEU A 772 19.15 -15.46 -5.95
CA LEU A 772 17.87 -16.17 -6.01
C LEU A 772 16.82 -15.41 -5.23
N ASP A 773 15.65 -15.28 -5.80
CA ASP A 773 14.40 -14.93 -5.14
C ASP A 773 13.40 -16.07 -5.41
N SER A 774 12.93 -16.74 -4.33
CA SER A 774 11.93 -17.81 -4.38
C SER A 774 10.67 -17.38 -3.63
N TYR A 775 9.49 -17.68 -4.18
CA TYR A 775 8.19 -17.27 -3.67
C TYR A 775 7.36 -18.51 -3.33
N TYR A 776 6.89 -18.60 -2.10
CA TYR A 776 6.05 -19.67 -1.57
C TYR A 776 4.72 -19.12 -1.06
N SER A 777 3.74 -19.97 -0.84
CA SER A 777 2.43 -19.55 -0.30
C SER A 777 2.53 -18.88 1.09
N GLY A 778 3.54 -19.22 1.88
CA GLY A 778 3.77 -18.67 3.23
C GLY A 778 4.81 -17.55 3.31
N GLY A 779 5.54 -17.23 2.22
CA GLY A 779 6.58 -16.21 2.25
C GLY A 779 7.62 -16.33 1.13
N SER A 780 8.77 -15.68 1.27
CA SER A 780 9.85 -15.74 0.28
C SER A 780 11.19 -16.07 0.90
N SER A 781 12.03 -16.77 0.13
CA SER A 781 13.43 -17.06 0.47
C SER A 781 14.38 -16.41 -0.53
N ASN A 782 15.55 -16.03 -0.04
CA ASN A 782 16.59 -15.38 -0.84
C ASN A 782 17.92 -16.10 -0.67
N GLY A 783 18.63 -16.30 -1.77
CA GLY A 783 19.96 -16.92 -1.78
C GLY A 783 20.98 -16.14 -2.59
N LYS A 784 22.26 -16.24 -2.22
CA LYS A 784 23.38 -15.64 -2.99
C LYS A 784 24.55 -16.60 -3.04
N TRP A 785 25.10 -16.82 -4.24
CA TRP A 785 26.28 -17.66 -4.44
C TRP A 785 27.10 -17.24 -5.66
N GLU A 786 28.26 -17.85 -5.84
CA GLU A 786 29.09 -17.66 -7.02
C GLU A 786 29.26 -18.99 -7.77
N ASN A 787 29.19 -18.94 -9.10
CA ASN A 787 29.65 -19.97 -10.00
C ASN A 787 31.02 -19.56 -10.56
N ARG A 788 32.01 -20.46 -10.50
CA ARG A 788 33.32 -20.28 -11.11
C ARG A 788 33.44 -21.18 -12.33
N MET A 789 33.91 -20.64 -13.44
CA MET A 789 33.88 -21.32 -14.75
C MET A 789 35.25 -21.42 -15.39
N GLY A 790 35.54 -22.57 -15.94
CA GLY A 790 36.65 -22.78 -16.84
C GLY A 790 36.15 -23.23 -18.22
N PHE A 791 36.75 -22.72 -19.28
CA PHE A 791 36.32 -22.99 -20.64
C PHE A 791 37.52 -23.10 -21.58
N ALA A 792 37.53 -24.09 -22.46
CA ALA A 792 38.55 -24.26 -23.50
C ALA A 792 37.91 -24.73 -24.80
N THR A 793 38.30 -24.14 -25.92
CA THR A 793 37.90 -24.58 -27.25
C THR A 793 39.12 -24.71 -28.16
N LEU A 794 39.06 -25.67 -29.05
CA LEU A 794 40.02 -25.82 -30.15
C LEU A 794 39.25 -26.31 -31.39
N GLN A 795 39.38 -25.62 -32.51
CA GLN A 795 38.75 -26.01 -33.78
C GLN A 795 39.77 -26.02 -34.91
N ALA A 796 39.78 -27.06 -35.69
CA ALA A 796 40.52 -27.20 -36.93
C ALA A 796 39.55 -27.11 -38.11
N THR A 797 39.81 -26.20 -39.05
CA THR A 797 38.96 -25.91 -40.22
C THR A 797 39.80 -26.03 -41.49
N TRP A 798 39.30 -26.80 -42.46
CA TRP A 798 39.94 -26.92 -43.76
C TRP A 798 39.21 -26.07 -44.78
N ASP A 799 39.73 -24.90 -45.14
CA ASP A 799 39.11 -24.00 -46.12
C ASP A 799 39.50 -24.42 -47.54
N HIS A 800 38.54 -24.72 -48.36
CA HIS A 800 38.67 -25.01 -49.77
C HIS A 800 38.00 -23.89 -50.61
N ASN A 801 38.86 -23.14 -51.34
CA ASN A 801 38.38 -22.04 -52.16
C ASN A 801 37.71 -22.55 -53.42
N LEU A 802 36.43 -22.27 -53.58
CA LEU A 802 35.65 -22.47 -54.77
C LEU A 802 35.74 -21.24 -55.71
N ASN A 803 35.33 -21.39 -56.98
CA ASN A 803 35.32 -20.21 -57.86
C ASN A 803 34.36 -19.13 -57.42
N LYS A 804 34.61 -17.85 -57.85
CA LYS A 804 33.75 -16.69 -57.65
C LYS A 804 33.58 -16.26 -56.20
N GLY A 805 34.61 -16.42 -55.34
CA GLY A 805 34.64 -15.99 -53.97
C GLY A 805 33.86 -16.84 -52.98
N TRP A 806 33.55 -18.09 -53.31
CA TRP A 806 32.98 -19.06 -52.42
C TRP A 806 34.08 -19.87 -51.74
N THR A 807 33.88 -20.24 -50.47
CA THR A 807 34.80 -21.11 -49.71
C THR A 807 33.97 -22.17 -48.97
N LEU A 808 34.34 -23.42 -49.12
CA LEU A 808 33.79 -24.54 -48.35
C LEU A 808 34.73 -24.90 -47.20
N SER A 809 34.21 -25.07 -46.01
CA SER A 809 35.02 -25.13 -44.78
C SER A 809 34.50 -26.25 -43.85
N PRO A 810 34.82 -27.56 -44.13
CA PRO A 810 34.62 -28.60 -43.16
C PRO A 810 35.48 -28.34 -41.90
N PHE A 811 34.97 -28.69 -40.71
CA PHE A 811 35.68 -28.47 -39.45
C PHE A 811 35.40 -29.57 -38.40
N LEU A 812 36.31 -29.72 -37.50
CA LEU A 812 36.22 -30.55 -36.30
C LEU A 812 36.67 -29.71 -35.09
N GLY A 813 35.99 -29.81 -33.97
CA GLY A 813 36.32 -29.07 -32.76
C GLY A 813 36.27 -29.90 -31.48
N ILE A 814 36.78 -29.32 -30.43
CA ILE A 814 36.71 -29.78 -29.05
C ILE A 814 36.26 -28.58 -28.21
N GLU A 815 35.22 -28.73 -27.42
CA GLU A 815 34.74 -27.72 -26.48
C GLU A 815 34.65 -28.36 -25.09
N TYR A 816 35.40 -27.83 -24.12
CA TYR A 816 35.35 -28.22 -22.71
C TYR A 816 34.85 -27.10 -21.87
N THR A 817 33.89 -27.38 -20.98
CA THR A 817 33.32 -26.44 -19.99
C THR A 817 33.25 -27.09 -18.64
N GLN A 818 33.69 -26.37 -17.61
CA GLN A 818 33.49 -26.74 -16.21
C GLN A 818 32.94 -25.56 -15.44
N VAL A 819 31.93 -25.79 -14.61
CA VAL A 819 31.35 -24.79 -13.70
C VAL A 819 31.30 -25.38 -12.31
N ASN A 820 31.78 -24.64 -11.32
CA ASN A 820 31.74 -25.03 -9.90
C ASN A 820 30.91 -23.99 -9.14
N GLN A 821 29.89 -24.44 -8.47
CA GLN A 821 29.05 -23.63 -7.59
C GLN A 821 29.55 -23.69 -6.16
N ASN A 822 29.64 -22.55 -5.47
CA ASN A 822 29.96 -22.49 -4.04
C ASN A 822 28.77 -22.92 -3.20
N SER A 823 29.03 -23.47 -2.00
CA SER A 823 27.97 -23.69 -1.00
C SER A 823 27.38 -22.37 -0.52
N PHE A 824 26.09 -22.36 -0.18
CA PHE A 824 25.40 -21.20 0.39
C PHE A 824 24.17 -21.62 1.18
N THR A 825 23.64 -20.68 1.99
CA THR A 825 22.43 -20.85 2.77
C THR A 825 21.47 -19.72 2.40
N GLU A 826 20.21 -20.06 2.19
CA GLU A 826 19.13 -19.09 1.99
C GLU A 826 18.76 -18.41 3.29
N THR A 827 18.08 -17.29 3.17
CA THR A 827 17.45 -16.54 4.26
C THR A 827 15.97 -16.26 3.91
N GLY A 828 15.11 -16.15 4.91
CA GLY A 828 13.68 -15.89 4.71
C GLY A 828 12.82 -17.05 5.20
N TYR A 829 11.66 -17.24 4.56
CA TYR A 829 10.71 -18.30 4.85
C TYR A 829 11.28 -19.66 4.38
N ASP A 830 11.25 -20.71 5.18
CA ASP A 830 11.74 -22.05 4.87
C ASP A 830 13.15 -22.09 4.19
N PRO A 831 14.21 -21.62 4.87
CA PRO A 831 15.53 -21.52 4.27
C PRO A 831 16.19 -22.90 4.06
N ARG A 832 16.83 -23.06 2.88
CA ARG A 832 17.56 -24.28 2.50
C ARG A 832 19.06 -24.02 2.50
N HIS A 833 19.84 -25.04 2.80
CA HIS A 833 21.29 -25.04 2.61
C HIS A 833 21.64 -25.89 1.38
N PHE A 834 22.51 -25.38 0.53
CA PHE A 834 23.03 -26.08 -0.63
C PHE A 834 24.53 -26.24 -0.50
N ASP A 835 25.04 -27.48 -0.63
CA ASP A 835 26.45 -27.79 -0.69
C ASP A 835 27.06 -27.32 -2.03
N ARG A 836 28.37 -27.61 -2.24
CA ARG A 836 29.01 -27.34 -3.52
C ARG A 836 28.48 -28.28 -4.59
N GLY A 837 28.30 -27.73 -5.81
CA GLY A 837 27.92 -28.49 -7.00
C GLY A 837 28.85 -28.22 -8.17
N ASP A 838 28.88 -29.13 -9.13
CA ASP A 838 29.67 -28.98 -10.33
C ASP A 838 28.93 -29.44 -11.60
N LEU A 839 29.34 -28.85 -12.71
CA LEU A 839 28.95 -29.19 -14.07
C LEU A 839 30.22 -29.36 -14.91
N LYS A 840 30.34 -30.46 -15.63
CA LYS A 840 31.40 -30.67 -16.62
C LYS A 840 30.79 -31.12 -17.95
N ASN A 841 31.27 -30.56 -19.02
CA ASN A 841 30.83 -30.95 -20.38
C ASN A 841 31.98 -30.90 -21.36
N LEU A 842 32.17 -31.98 -22.10
CA LEU A 842 33.07 -32.09 -23.22
C LEU A 842 32.29 -32.45 -24.48
N SER A 843 32.30 -31.53 -25.45
CA SER A 843 31.62 -31.73 -26.74
C SER A 843 32.60 -31.79 -27.91
N LEU A 844 32.24 -32.53 -28.93
CA LEU A 844 33.04 -32.70 -30.15
C LEU A 844 32.25 -32.20 -31.38
N PRO A 845 32.17 -30.89 -31.64
CA PRO A 845 31.46 -30.37 -32.80
C PRO A 845 32.16 -30.82 -34.11
N VAL A 846 31.37 -31.39 -35.02
CA VAL A 846 31.79 -31.73 -36.38
C VAL A 846 30.81 -31.13 -37.40
N GLY A 847 31.30 -30.40 -38.37
CA GLY A 847 30.43 -29.68 -39.27
C GLY A 847 31.05 -29.19 -40.55
N VAL A 848 30.26 -28.45 -41.30
CA VAL A 848 30.67 -27.84 -42.57
C VAL A 848 30.15 -26.42 -42.61
N GLY A 849 31.02 -25.50 -43.03
CA GLY A 849 30.65 -24.09 -43.30
C GLY A 849 30.78 -23.80 -44.80
N ILE A 850 30.01 -22.81 -45.23
CA ILE A 850 30.13 -22.19 -46.53
C ILE A 850 30.21 -20.70 -46.37
N SER A 851 31.17 -20.03 -47.03
CA SER A 851 31.26 -18.55 -46.97
C SER A 851 31.29 -17.94 -48.35
N LYS A 852 30.81 -16.71 -48.44
CA LYS A 852 30.83 -15.87 -49.65
C LYS A 852 31.53 -14.57 -49.34
N SER A 853 32.58 -14.27 -50.07
CA SER A 853 33.25 -12.98 -50.06
C SER A 853 32.84 -12.13 -51.27
N VAL A 854 32.44 -10.91 -51.04
CA VAL A 854 32.08 -9.93 -52.07
C VAL A 854 32.89 -8.68 -51.85
N GLN A 855 33.69 -8.28 -52.85
CA GLN A 855 34.42 -7.02 -52.86
C GLN A 855 33.69 -6.00 -53.73
N PHE A 856 33.35 -4.86 -53.14
CA PHE A 856 32.68 -3.78 -53.85
C PHE A 856 33.70 -2.85 -54.54
N SER A 857 33.26 -2.10 -55.52
CA SER A 857 34.10 -1.16 -56.28
C SER A 857 34.71 -0.03 -55.42
N ASN A 858 34.10 0.29 -54.27
CA ASN A 858 34.61 1.27 -53.28
C ASN A 858 35.63 0.67 -52.31
N GLY A 859 36.08 -0.57 -52.52
CA GLY A 859 37.08 -1.22 -51.66
C GLY A 859 36.52 -1.95 -50.44
N VAL A 860 35.22 -1.86 -50.13
CA VAL A 860 34.57 -2.58 -49.02
C VAL A 860 34.56 -4.06 -49.33
N LEU A 861 34.97 -4.89 -48.37
CA LEU A 861 34.89 -6.35 -48.45
C LEU A 861 33.81 -6.84 -47.49
N TRP A 862 32.83 -7.54 -48.00
CA TRP A 862 31.76 -8.19 -47.24
C TRP A 862 31.88 -9.72 -47.32
N VAL A 863 31.98 -10.34 -46.13
CA VAL A 863 32.10 -11.81 -45.99
C VAL A 863 30.93 -12.32 -45.17
N ASN A 864 30.14 -13.20 -45.72
CA ASN A 864 29.07 -13.93 -45.03
C ASN A 864 29.43 -15.39 -44.94
N SER A 865 29.21 -16.01 -43.78
CA SER A 865 29.40 -17.42 -43.55
C SER A 865 28.25 -18.08 -42.85
N LEU A 866 27.87 -19.25 -43.30
CA LEU A 866 26.88 -20.11 -42.65
C LEU A 866 27.55 -21.45 -42.39
N ALA A 867 27.43 -21.96 -41.17
CA ALA A 867 27.95 -23.29 -40.80
C ALA A 867 26.90 -24.09 -40.05
N VAL A 868 26.86 -25.38 -40.35
CA VAL A 868 25.99 -26.35 -39.64
C VAL A 868 26.87 -27.44 -39.06
N SER A 869 26.63 -27.81 -37.82
CA SER A 869 27.39 -28.87 -37.14
C SER A 869 26.50 -29.72 -36.25
N TYR A 870 26.93 -30.96 -36.11
CA TYR A 870 26.46 -31.89 -35.12
C TYR A 870 27.39 -31.79 -33.89
N VAL A 871 26.83 -31.67 -32.68
CA VAL A 871 27.56 -31.42 -31.46
C VAL A 871 27.18 -32.47 -30.41
N PRO A 872 27.89 -33.63 -30.38
CA PRO A 872 27.70 -34.62 -29.33
C PRO A 872 28.47 -34.22 -28.06
N ASP A 873 27.84 -34.37 -26.88
CA ASP A 873 28.53 -34.32 -25.59
C ASP A 873 29.04 -35.71 -25.23
N VAL A 874 30.34 -35.92 -25.33
CA VAL A 874 30.99 -37.23 -25.12
C VAL A 874 31.27 -37.53 -23.63
N VAL A 875 31.53 -36.47 -22.84
CA VAL A 875 31.60 -36.56 -21.39
C VAL A 875 30.74 -35.46 -20.79
N ARG A 876 29.87 -35.80 -19.85
CA ARG A 876 29.05 -34.80 -19.16
C ARG A 876 28.66 -35.25 -17.77
N ASP A 877 28.99 -34.41 -16.77
CA ASP A 877 28.47 -34.48 -15.42
C ASP A 877 27.41 -33.37 -15.31
N ASN A 878 26.15 -33.76 -15.09
CA ASN A 878 25.05 -32.79 -14.95
C ASN A 878 25.12 -32.11 -13.56
N PRO A 879 24.60 -30.89 -13.42
CA PRO A 879 24.67 -30.17 -12.16
C PRO A 879 23.80 -30.83 -11.08
N GLU A 880 24.46 -31.25 -10.02
CA GLU A 880 23.84 -31.82 -8.83
C GLU A 880 24.50 -31.22 -7.57
N THR A 881 23.70 -30.99 -6.51
CA THR A 881 24.22 -30.57 -5.22
C THR A 881 23.38 -31.20 -4.10
N ARG A 882 24.01 -31.50 -2.95
CA ARG A 882 23.26 -31.90 -1.77
C ARG A 882 22.59 -30.68 -1.18
N ALA A 883 21.29 -30.77 -0.95
CA ALA A 883 20.48 -29.76 -0.31
C ALA A 883 19.93 -30.25 1.03
N ARG A 884 19.68 -29.31 1.93
CA ARG A 884 19.14 -29.58 3.26
C ARG A 884 18.17 -28.47 3.64
N ARG A 885 17.00 -28.82 4.14
CA ARG A 885 16.01 -27.90 4.72
C ARG A 885 16.40 -27.60 6.17
N LEU A 886 16.46 -26.32 6.56
CA LEU A 886 16.95 -25.96 7.89
C LEU A 886 15.87 -26.11 8.97
N MET A 887 14.60 -26.14 8.58
CA MET A 887 13.48 -26.27 9.52
C MET A 887 13.37 -27.69 10.14
N ASN A 888 13.81 -28.71 9.43
CA ASN A 888 13.63 -30.13 9.82
C ASN A 888 14.80 -31.03 9.49
N ASP A 889 15.94 -30.47 9.07
CA ASP A 889 17.19 -31.16 8.68
C ASP A 889 17.03 -32.21 7.57
N PHE A 890 15.87 -32.26 6.87
CA PHE A 890 15.64 -33.14 5.75
C PHE A 890 16.61 -32.85 4.60
N SER A 891 17.24 -33.87 4.03
CA SER A 891 18.28 -33.74 3.01
C SER A 891 17.92 -34.51 1.74
N TRP A 892 18.17 -33.88 0.59
CA TRP A 892 17.96 -34.49 -0.73
C TRP A 892 19.09 -34.09 -1.71
N THR A 893 19.03 -34.61 -2.93
CA THR A 893 19.89 -34.19 -4.02
C THR A 893 19.13 -33.22 -4.93
N ALA A 894 19.48 -31.94 -4.91
CA ALA A 894 19.00 -30.97 -5.85
C ALA A 894 19.65 -31.17 -7.22
N ARG A 895 18.85 -31.31 -8.26
CA ARG A 895 19.30 -31.62 -9.63
C ARG A 895 18.90 -30.52 -10.58
N GLY A 896 19.86 -29.98 -11.35
CA GLY A 896 19.57 -29.08 -12.46
C GLY A 896 19.11 -29.83 -13.71
N SER A 897 18.63 -29.10 -14.69
CA SER A 897 18.17 -29.60 -15.98
C SER A 897 19.22 -30.45 -16.69
N ARG A 898 18.76 -31.46 -17.40
CA ARG A 898 19.59 -32.44 -18.16
C ARG A 898 19.26 -32.35 -19.64
N PRO A 899 19.84 -31.39 -20.40
CA PRO A 899 19.62 -31.28 -21.84
C PRO A 899 20.13 -32.53 -22.54
N ASP A 900 19.55 -32.91 -23.69
CA ASP A 900 20.04 -34.05 -24.48
C ASP A 900 21.49 -33.86 -24.85
N ARG A 901 22.24 -35.03 -24.97
CA ARG A 901 23.66 -35.01 -25.28
C ARG A 901 23.96 -34.63 -26.71
N ASN A 902 22.98 -34.73 -27.62
CA ASN A 902 23.14 -34.46 -29.05
C ASN A 902 22.51 -33.11 -29.39
N ALA A 903 23.25 -32.26 -30.09
CA ALA A 903 22.75 -30.99 -30.60
C ALA A 903 23.04 -30.81 -32.09
N VAL A 904 22.17 -30.02 -32.72
CA VAL A 904 22.44 -29.42 -34.00
C VAL A 904 22.68 -27.92 -33.77
N ARG A 905 23.79 -27.41 -34.33
CA ARG A 905 24.16 -26.01 -34.23
C ARG A 905 24.24 -25.39 -35.63
N VAL A 906 23.66 -24.23 -35.76
CA VAL A 906 23.70 -23.37 -36.95
C VAL A 906 24.37 -22.06 -36.57
N ASN A 907 25.44 -21.67 -37.24
CA ASN A 907 26.17 -20.43 -37.05
C ASN A 907 26.09 -19.59 -38.31
N TYR A 908 25.61 -18.35 -38.19
CA TYR A 908 25.68 -17.35 -39.25
C TYR A 908 26.56 -16.17 -38.77
N ASN A 909 27.55 -15.79 -39.58
CA ASN A 909 28.39 -14.63 -39.32
C ASN A 909 28.50 -13.75 -40.53
N SER A 910 28.43 -12.45 -40.32
CA SER A 910 28.60 -11.41 -41.33
C SER A 910 29.73 -10.47 -40.92
N THR A 911 30.70 -10.24 -41.77
CA THR A 911 31.84 -9.37 -41.55
C THR A 911 31.94 -8.36 -42.66
N VAL A 912 31.97 -7.08 -42.36
CA VAL A 912 32.12 -5.97 -43.29
C VAL A 912 33.44 -5.26 -43.01
N VAL A 913 34.43 -5.44 -43.83
CA VAL A 913 35.68 -4.65 -43.78
C VAL A 913 35.44 -3.36 -44.57
N ILE A 914 35.21 -2.28 -43.81
CA ILE A 914 34.86 -0.94 -44.34
C ILE A 914 36.07 -0.30 -44.97
N ASN A 915 37.21 -0.44 -44.32
CA ASN A 915 38.52 0.00 -44.77
C ASN A 915 39.63 -0.76 -44.02
N PRO A 916 40.95 -0.60 -44.34
CA PRO A 916 42.02 -1.33 -43.69
C PRO A 916 42.11 -1.23 -42.15
N ARG A 917 41.35 -0.26 -41.52
CA ARG A 917 41.33 -0.05 -40.06
C ARG A 917 40.00 -0.45 -39.44
N TRP A 918 38.89 -0.25 -40.10
CA TRP A 918 37.57 -0.45 -39.51
C TRP A 918 36.88 -1.68 -40.08
N THR A 919 36.36 -2.51 -39.17
CA THR A 919 35.55 -3.71 -39.50
C THR A 919 34.32 -3.78 -38.60
N ALA A 920 33.14 -4.05 -39.15
CA ALA A 920 31.91 -4.35 -38.45
C ALA A 920 31.60 -5.86 -38.50
N TYR A 921 31.01 -6.37 -37.41
CA TYR A 921 30.69 -7.80 -37.28
C TYR A 921 29.26 -7.96 -36.78
N GLY A 922 28.62 -9.03 -37.25
CA GLY A 922 27.38 -9.54 -36.73
C GLY A 922 27.38 -11.06 -36.75
N GLY A 923 26.87 -11.69 -35.69
CA GLY A 923 26.80 -13.15 -35.60
C GLY A 923 25.53 -13.61 -34.91
N TYR A 924 25.04 -14.75 -35.35
CA TYR A 924 23.93 -15.46 -34.73
C TYR A 924 24.27 -16.95 -34.67
N GLU A 925 24.09 -17.54 -33.49
CA GLU A 925 24.20 -18.96 -33.25
C GLU A 925 22.87 -19.50 -32.74
N PHE A 926 22.36 -20.52 -33.39
CA PHE A 926 21.29 -21.39 -32.92
C PHE A 926 21.86 -22.75 -32.54
N GLU A 927 21.55 -23.24 -31.33
CA GLU A 927 21.83 -24.62 -30.93
C GLU A 927 20.54 -25.25 -30.44
N GLY A 928 20.07 -26.30 -31.13
CA GLY A 928 18.88 -27.07 -30.79
C GLY A 928 19.24 -28.44 -30.23
N ARG A 929 18.66 -28.77 -29.07
CA ARG A 929 18.65 -30.10 -28.45
C ARG A 929 17.22 -30.52 -28.22
N SER A 930 16.91 -31.79 -27.99
CA SER A 930 15.54 -32.19 -27.64
C SER A 930 15.07 -31.38 -26.43
N LYS A 931 13.95 -30.65 -26.59
CA LYS A 931 13.32 -29.78 -25.58
C LYS A 931 14.19 -28.64 -25.01
N SER A 932 15.27 -28.27 -25.74
CA SER A 932 16.10 -27.13 -25.34
C SER A 932 16.58 -26.38 -26.57
N THR A 933 16.53 -25.05 -26.52
CA THR A 933 17.09 -24.17 -27.55
C THR A 933 17.94 -23.09 -26.94
N TYR A 934 19.04 -22.76 -27.63
CA TYR A 934 19.95 -21.68 -27.28
C TYR A 934 20.09 -20.76 -28.49
N HIS A 935 19.92 -19.47 -28.24
CA HIS A 935 20.06 -18.42 -29.24
C HIS A 935 21.07 -17.42 -28.74
N ARG A 936 22.17 -17.24 -29.48
CA ARG A 936 23.23 -16.29 -29.16
C ARG A 936 23.41 -15.31 -30.29
N VAL A 937 23.35 -14.02 -29.95
CA VAL A 937 23.54 -12.94 -30.89
C VAL A 937 24.72 -12.09 -30.49
N ASN A 938 25.46 -11.59 -31.47
CA ASN A 938 26.50 -10.61 -31.21
C ASN A 938 26.61 -9.59 -32.34
N ALA A 939 26.94 -8.35 -32.03
CA ALA A 939 27.24 -7.32 -33.01
C ALA A 939 28.28 -6.36 -32.48
N GLY A 940 29.21 -5.94 -33.32
CA GLY A 940 30.26 -5.06 -32.86
C GLY A 940 31.16 -4.52 -33.96
N VAL A 941 32.17 -3.81 -33.54
CA VAL A 941 33.15 -3.17 -34.41
C VAL A 941 34.56 -3.42 -33.92
N SER A 942 35.53 -3.35 -34.87
CA SER A 942 36.94 -3.36 -34.50
C SER A 942 37.72 -2.30 -35.23
N TYR A 943 38.77 -1.88 -34.60
CA TYR A 943 39.74 -0.92 -35.12
C TYR A 943 41.16 -1.53 -35.11
N ALA A 944 41.77 -1.60 -36.29
CA ALA A 944 43.12 -2.13 -36.49
C ALA A 944 44.13 -0.97 -36.67
N PHE A 945 45.30 -1.06 -35.97
CA PHE A 945 46.32 0.02 -35.97
C PHE A 945 47.76 -0.55 -35.88
#